data_e02cd45074465fc0347f827809947bdb
#
_entry.id   e02cd45074465fc0347f827809947bdb
#
_cell.length_a   1.000
_cell.length_b   1.000
_cell.length_c   1.000
_cell.angle_alpha   90.00
_cell.angle_beta   90.00
_cell.angle_gamma   90.00
#
_symmetry.space_group_name_H-M   'P 1'
#
loop_
_entity.id
_entity.type
_entity.pdbx_description
1 polymer ?
#
loop_
_entity_poly.entity_id
_entity_poly.type
_entity_poly.pdbx_seq_one_letter_code
_entity_poly.pdbx_strand_id
1 'polypeptide(L)'
;SYYTGQGTELTFFARVQKGFVGRALYVDKETVWVVTRKYLVAISREDPLRQEILLTLDKGNCILGDSSGNIWVGAWNGLYRISPNRETTAYVSHSGMGELSDNQVRCVLEDDFKHIWVGTFKGIDCYDPVTDTWSHYTRYGSSSNSLSHTSILSLHKDMQGNIWVGTYYGGVNVFNPDKNNHSFYCAEPLREDCLSFPVVGKMTEDSAGNVWICTEGGGLNCYHGDTGVFSRYMYHKGDQGTLGSNNVKSIFYRKENNRLYAGTHLGGLFVLDLKSNKGHTLHHVTGDPASLPHEIVNDIQEYKDGIAMLTQGGPVFFDPVTEKFSPLTDDPSVQKLISREYAFETFLIDSRHRMWLAVGGGGIVCVNLSSSKVTQYMADSEKDTLTVGRYKTVHIFEDNKGDIYFSTIGAGIFKYQEKQDTFKSYGTTNGVLPSNYCYYICESARDNCLLVLHGKGLSIFDREKEVTEETYHLFRQTYNLGSALYRSKNGIIYISGTNGLAMFQERSFYESQVKSFLNFDKLFIFNDEIAPGDESGILTEILAKTSDIFLSYQQNNVTVEFATFNYNSDRNRLFEYYLDGFDKVWTQTSGTTVTYTNLPPGDYTLKVRSMENKESLKDAICLNIHVSAPFYATIWAYLFYVLCLTALMVAFVRFKTRQAALRSSLEFERKEKERIEELNQVKLRFFTNISHEFRTPLTLILGQIEVLMQ
;
A
#
# COMPACT_ATOMS: atom_id res chain seq x y z
N SER A 1 2.77 12.17 -47.28
CA SER A 1 2.69 10.78 -47.76
C SER A 1 2.53 9.88 -46.57
N TYR A 2 1.72 8.86 -46.69
CA TYR A 2 1.44 7.85 -45.67
C TYR A 2 1.81 6.48 -46.23
N TYR A 3 2.34 5.63 -45.37
CA TYR A 3 2.83 4.30 -45.72
C TYR A 3 2.19 3.27 -44.82
N THR A 4 1.91 2.08 -45.34
CA THR A 4 1.55 0.90 -44.55
C THR A 4 2.78 -0.04 -44.53
N GLY A 5 2.92 -0.82 -43.46
CA GLY A 5 4.06 -1.72 -43.34
C GLY A 5 3.68 -3.07 -42.69
N GLN A 6 4.41 -4.13 -43.12
CA GLN A 6 4.47 -5.40 -42.41
C GLN A 6 5.95 -5.70 -42.15
N GLY A 7 6.30 -5.88 -40.90
CA GLY A 7 7.72 -6.05 -40.50
C GLY A 7 8.54 -4.77 -40.70
N THR A 8 9.64 -4.87 -41.45
CA THR A 8 10.58 -3.76 -41.75
C THR A 8 10.27 -3.02 -43.04
N GLU A 9 9.31 -3.47 -43.82
CA GLU A 9 8.99 -2.86 -45.12
C GLU A 9 7.81 -1.88 -45.00
N LEU A 10 7.98 -0.68 -45.58
CA LEU A 10 6.95 0.35 -45.66
C LEU A 10 6.46 0.48 -47.10
N THR A 11 5.17 0.28 -47.34
CA THR A 11 4.52 0.44 -48.62
C THR A 11 3.76 1.76 -48.69
N PHE A 12 3.95 2.52 -49.78
CA PHE A 12 3.21 3.78 -49.98
C PHE A 12 1.69 3.49 -50.04
N PHE A 13 0.92 4.19 -49.20
CA PHE A 13 -0.52 4.08 -49.17
C PHE A 13 -1.22 5.26 -49.86
N ALA A 14 -1.00 6.48 -49.39
CA ALA A 14 -1.67 7.66 -49.90
C ALA A 14 -0.88 8.94 -49.72
N ARG A 15 -1.17 9.95 -50.55
CA ARG A 15 -0.71 11.31 -50.36
C ARG A 15 -1.94 12.24 -50.25
N VAL A 16 -2.07 12.94 -49.14
CA VAL A 16 -3.04 14.04 -49.00
C VAL A 16 -2.67 15.16 -50.00
N GLN A 17 -3.67 15.90 -50.51
CA GLN A 17 -3.48 16.94 -51.50
C GLN A 17 -2.29 17.88 -51.20
N LYS A 18 -1.66 18.37 -52.27
CA LYS A 18 -0.42 19.16 -52.22
C LYS A 18 -0.59 20.40 -51.30
N GLY A 19 0.26 20.57 -50.31
CA GLY A 19 0.28 21.67 -49.38
C GLY A 19 -0.23 21.38 -47.96
N PHE A 20 -0.73 20.18 -47.67
CA PHE A 20 -1.17 19.77 -46.34
C PHE A 20 -0.06 19.01 -45.59
N VAL A 21 0.26 19.49 -44.39
CA VAL A 21 1.16 18.80 -43.46
C VAL A 21 0.30 18.04 -42.44
N GLY A 22 0.36 16.72 -42.49
CA GLY A 22 -0.30 15.86 -41.52
C GLY A 22 0.34 16.00 -40.13
N ARG A 23 -0.50 16.11 -39.12
CA ARG A 23 -0.12 16.22 -37.70
C ARG A 23 -0.38 14.97 -36.92
N ALA A 24 -1.57 14.39 -37.12
CA ALA A 24 -2.01 13.16 -36.46
C ALA A 24 -2.84 12.34 -37.41
N LEU A 25 -2.89 11.04 -37.17
CA LEU A 25 -3.71 10.12 -37.96
C LEU A 25 -4.38 9.08 -37.03
N TYR A 26 -5.53 8.63 -37.44
CA TYR A 26 -6.23 7.52 -36.84
C TYR A 26 -6.74 6.61 -37.97
N VAL A 27 -6.72 5.31 -37.74
CA VAL A 27 -7.12 4.31 -38.74
C VAL A 27 -8.20 3.42 -38.13
N ASP A 28 -9.36 3.42 -38.74
CA ASP A 28 -10.41 2.45 -38.46
C ASP A 28 -10.49 1.37 -39.55
N LYS A 29 -11.56 0.58 -39.58
CA LYS A 29 -11.73 -0.52 -40.53
C LYS A 29 -11.80 -0.04 -41.99
N GLU A 30 -12.42 1.07 -42.25
CA GLU A 30 -12.76 1.56 -43.60
C GLU A 30 -12.03 2.84 -43.99
N THR A 31 -11.58 3.63 -43.03
CA THR A 31 -11.12 4.98 -43.24
C THR A 31 -9.77 5.24 -42.55
N VAL A 32 -8.90 5.98 -43.22
CA VAL A 32 -7.73 6.64 -42.63
C VAL A 32 -8.06 8.11 -42.40
N TRP A 33 -8.14 8.50 -41.16
CA TRP A 33 -8.41 9.87 -40.73
C TRP A 33 -7.12 10.64 -40.56
N VAL A 34 -7.00 11.79 -41.19
CA VAL A 34 -5.79 12.59 -41.17
C VAL A 34 -6.10 14.00 -40.69
N VAL A 35 -5.55 14.37 -39.58
CA VAL A 35 -5.56 15.76 -39.08
C VAL A 35 -4.40 16.52 -39.70
N THR A 36 -4.71 17.61 -40.37
CA THR A 36 -3.73 18.56 -40.87
C THR A 36 -3.83 19.86 -40.08
N ARG A 37 -2.95 20.84 -40.34
CA ARG A 37 -3.07 22.16 -39.70
C ARG A 37 -4.41 22.83 -39.97
N LYS A 38 -5.05 22.60 -41.11
CA LYS A 38 -6.25 23.29 -41.55
C LYS A 38 -7.48 22.42 -41.69
N TYR A 39 -7.31 21.12 -41.83
CA TYR A 39 -8.43 20.25 -42.22
C TYR A 39 -8.36 18.91 -41.53
N LEU A 40 -9.53 18.32 -41.29
CA LEU A 40 -9.70 16.88 -41.11
C LEU A 40 -10.04 16.27 -42.47
N VAL A 41 -9.25 15.28 -42.89
CA VAL A 41 -9.42 14.54 -44.14
C VAL A 41 -9.67 13.07 -43.86
N ALA A 42 -10.76 12.55 -44.43
CA ALA A 42 -11.04 11.13 -44.45
C ALA A 42 -10.59 10.51 -45.78
N ILE A 43 -9.84 9.43 -45.73
CA ILE A 43 -9.32 8.70 -46.91
C ILE A 43 -9.86 7.27 -46.83
N SER A 44 -10.54 6.84 -47.89
CA SER A 44 -11.01 5.44 -47.97
C SER A 44 -9.82 4.48 -48.02
N ARG A 45 -9.89 3.39 -47.26
CA ARG A 45 -8.87 2.34 -47.27
C ARG A 45 -8.97 1.46 -48.53
N GLU A 46 -10.16 1.29 -49.10
CA GLU A 46 -10.39 0.53 -50.33
C GLU A 46 -9.95 1.33 -51.56
N ASP A 47 -10.25 2.65 -51.60
CA ASP A 47 -9.85 3.56 -52.66
C ASP A 47 -9.15 4.81 -52.10
N PRO A 48 -7.80 4.79 -52.04
CA PRO A 48 -7.02 5.91 -51.46
C PRO A 48 -7.14 7.24 -52.25
N LEU A 49 -7.71 7.23 -53.46
CA LEU A 49 -7.99 8.41 -54.26
C LEU A 49 -9.28 9.10 -53.77
N ARG A 50 -10.17 8.38 -53.11
CA ARG A 50 -11.39 8.92 -52.50
C ARG A 50 -11.04 9.59 -51.20
N GLN A 51 -10.87 10.91 -51.22
CA GLN A 51 -10.53 11.75 -50.09
C GLN A 51 -11.63 12.81 -49.91
N GLU A 52 -12.06 12.99 -48.66
CA GLU A 52 -13.10 13.94 -48.27
C GLU A 52 -12.58 14.88 -47.18
N ILE A 53 -12.80 16.18 -47.33
CA ILE A 53 -12.51 17.19 -46.30
C ILE A 53 -13.79 17.36 -45.47
N LEU A 54 -13.75 16.96 -44.19
CA LEU A 54 -14.90 16.98 -43.30
C LEU A 54 -14.99 18.24 -42.45
N LEU A 55 -13.86 18.76 -42.02
CA LEU A 55 -13.81 19.92 -41.12
C LEU A 55 -12.68 20.86 -41.51
N THR A 56 -12.94 22.16 -41.30
CA THR A 56 -11.91 23.21 -41.28
C THR A 56 -11.46 23.45 -39.84
N LEU A 57 -10.17 23.39 -39.59
CA LEU A 57 -9.55 23.47 -38.27
C LEU A 57 -8.63 24.69 -38.21
N ASP A 58 -8.47 25.28 -37.02
CA ASP A 58 -7.35 26.16 -36.72
C ASP A 58 -6.28 25.38 -35.98
N LYS A 59 -5.16 25.09 -36.67
CA LYS A 59 -4.02 24.32 -36.16
C LYS A 59 -4.44 22.98 -35.51
N GLY A 60 -5.02 22.07 -36.31
CA GLY A 60 -5.33 20.70 -35.85
C GLY A 60 -4.11 20.02 -35.24
N ASN A 61 -4.27 19.36 -34.08
CA ASN A 61 -3.19 18.77 -33.30
C ASN A 61 -3.30 17.26 -33.13
N CYS A 62 -4.46 16.76 -32.70
CA CYS A 62 -4.63 15.38 -32.28
C CYS A 62 -5.93 14.78 -32.81
N ILE A 63 -6.00 13.46 -32.81
CA ILE A 63 -7.18 12.68 -33.18
C ILE A 63 -7.24 11.41 -32.34
N LEU A 64 -8.46 11.01 -31.99
CA LEU A 64 -8.77 9.77 -31.27
C LEU A 64 -10.05 9.16 -31.83
N GLY A 65 -10.08 7.86 -32.09
CA GLY A 65 -11.31 7.10 -32.22
C GLY A 65 -11.66 6.48 -30.88
N ASP A 66 -12.86 6.76 -30.37
CA ASP A 66 -13.31 6.18 -29.12
C ASP A 66 -13.93 4.79 -29.30
N SER A 67 -14.18 4.10 -28.18
CA SER A 67 -14.77 2.76 -28.17
C SER A 67 -16.21 2.72 -28.65
N SER A 68 -16.89 3.86 -28.73
CA SER A 68 -18.25 4.04 -29.25
C SER A 68 -18.30 4.35 -30.75
N GLY A 69 -17.12 4.46 -31.40
CA GLY A 69 -16.97 4.75 -32.82
C GLY A 69 -17.02 6.23 -33.19
N ASN A 70 -16.99 7.14 -32.21
CA ASN A 70 -16.83 8.57 -32.50
C ASN A 70 -15.37 8.90 -32.79
N ILE A 71 -15.17 9.91 -33.63
CA ILE A 71 -13.84 10.48 -33.90
C ILE A 71 -13.73 11.84 -33.23
N TRP A 72 -12.77 11.94 -32.32
CA TRP A 72 -12.48 13.16 -31.58
C TRP A 72 -11.27 13.87 -32.19
N VAL A 73 -11.40 15.15 -32.48
CA VAL A 73 -10.36 15.96 -33.14
C VAL A 73 -10.09 17.21 -32.32
N GLY A 74 -8.88 17.32 -31.82
CA GLY A 74 -8.41 18.50 -31.09
C GLY A 74 -7.69 19.49 -31.97
N ALA A 75 -8.05 20.76 -31.84
CA ALA A 75 -7.46 21.88 -32.55
C ALA A 75 -7.25 23.10 -31.62
N TRP A 76 -6.74 24.24 -32.13
CA TRP A 76 -6.59 25.43 -31.34
C TRP A 76 -7.90 26.24 -31.17
N ASN A 77 -8.92 25.90 -31.93
CA ASN A 77 -10.24 26.53 -31.87
C ASN A 77 -11.30 25.59 -31.21
N GLY A 78 -10.90 24.54 -30.50
CA GLY A 78 -11.79 23.65 -29.75
C GLY A 78 -11.57 22.18 -30.01
N LEU A 79 -12.50 21.40 -29.46
CA LEU A 79 -12.60 19.95 -29.62
C LEU A 79 -13.84 19.65 -30.49
N TYR A 80 -13.70 18.72 -31.42
CA TYR A 80 -14.76 18.29 -32.32
C TYR A 80 -15.00 16.81 -32.15
N ARG A 81 -16.28 16.42 -32.00
CA ARG A 81 -16.73 15.02 -32.04
C ARG A 81 -17.47 14.77 -33.34
N ILE A 82 -17.04 13.78 -34.08
CA ILE A 82 -17.74 13.28 -35.28
C ILE A 82 -18.35 11.92 -34.91
N SER A 83 -19.67 11.84 -34.93
CA SER A 83 -20.38 10.59 -34.67
C SER A 83 -20.22 9.58 -35.83
N PRO A 84 -20.53 8.29 -35.62
CA PRO A 84 -20.56 7.29 -36.71
C PRO A 84 -21.47 7.70 -37.86
N ASN A 85 -22.53 8.48 -37.60
CA ASN A 85 -23.43 9.03 -38.61
C ASN A 85 -22.87 10.29 -39.30
N ARG A 86 -21.60 10.67 -39.01
CA ARG A 86 -20.92 11.88 -39.52
C ARG A 86 -21.50 13.23 -39.05
N GLU A 87 -22.32 13.22 -38.00
CA GLU A 87 -22.73 14.45 -37.34
C GLU A 87 -21.57 15.01 -36.50
N THR A 88 -21.38 16.34 -36.62
CA THR A 88 -20.28 17.03 -35.93
C THR A 88 -20.80 17.87 -34.78
N THR A 89 -20.29 17.67 -33.60
CA THR A 89 -20.49 18.51 -32.41
C THR A 89 -19.18 19.23 -32.09
N ALA A 90 -19.25 20.52 -31.82
CA ALA A 90 -18.10 21.33 -31.42
C ALA A 90 -18.19 21.72 -29.95
N TYR A 91 -17.13 21.50 -29.19
CA TYR A 91 -16.98 21.87 -27.79
C TYR A 91 -15.94 23.00 -27.69
N VAL A 92 -16.34 24.11 -27.07
CA VAL A 92 -15.52 25.32 -26.99
C VAL A 92 -15.63 26.00 -25.64
N SER A 93 -14.58 26.70 -25.24
CA SER A 93 -14.58 27.52 -24.02
C SER A 93 -15.18 28.91 -24.34
N HIS A 94 -16.22 29.30 -23.60
CA HIS A 94 -16.80 30.64 -23.64
C HIS A 94 -16.54 31.36 -22.31
N SER A 95 -15.63 32.31 -22.30
CA SER A 95 -15.38 33.21 -21.15
C SER A 95 -15.14 32.55 -19.80
N GLY A 96 -14.55 31.33 -19.78
CA GLY A 96 -14.24 30.60 -18.54
C GLY A 96 -15.42 29.81 -17.96
N MET A 97 -16.59 29.87 -18.56
CA MET A 97 -17.72 28.98 -18.28
C MET A 97 -18.08 28.25 -19.59
N GLY A 98 -17.76 27.00 -19.69
CA GLY A 98 -18.02 26.20 -20.88
C GLY A 98 -17.55 24.79 -20.73
N GLU A 99 -17.70 24.04 -21.80
CA GLU A 99 -17.38 22.61 -21.89
C GLU A 99 -15.86 22.35 -21.81
N LEU A 100 -15.01 23.34 -22.16
CA LEU A 100 -13.55 23.27 -22.08
C LEU A 100 -12.98 24.42 -21.23
N SER A 101 -11.89 24.12 -20.52
CA SER A 101 -11.11 25.14 -19.80
C SER A 101 -10.35 26.08 -20.74
N ASP A 102 -9.96 25.58 -21.92
CA ASP A 102 -9.27 26.35 -22.97
C ASP A 102 -9.51 25.71 -24.35
N ASN A 103 -9.61 26.60 -25.38
CA ASN A 103 -9.85 26.15 -26.77
C ASN A 103 -8.62 25.49 -27.42
N GLN A 104 -7.42 25.67 -26.86
CA GLN A 104 -6.20 25.09 -27.42
C GLN A 104 -6.02 23.63 -27.00
N VAL A 105 -6.71 22.72 -27.67
CA VAL A 105 -6.64 21.27 -27.42
C VAL A 105 -5.37 20.71 -28.02
N ARG A 106 -4.60 19.95 -27.22
CA ARG A 106 -3.32 19.35 -27.63
C ARG A 106 -3.34 17.83 -27.70
N CYS A 107 -4.07 17.18 -26.84
CA CYS A 107 -4.17 15.74 -26.78
C CYS A 107 -5.55 15.32 -26.27
N VAL A 108 -5.99 14.13 -26.69
CA VAL A 108 -7.26 13.50 -26.28
C VAL A 108 -7.00 12.04 -25.99
N LEU A 109 -7.67 11.49 -24.97
CA LEU A 109 -7.53 10.09 -24.53
C LEU A 109 -8.88 9.58 -24.03
N GLU A 110 -9.21 8.31 -24.29
CA GLU A 110 -10.33 7.59 -23.66
C GLU A 110 -9.81 6.69 -22.54
N ASP A 111 -10.46 6.74 -21.38
CA ASP A 111 -10.17 5.84 -20.27
C ASP A 111 -10.98 4.54 -20.32
N ASP A 112 -10.81 3.65 -19.32
CA ASP A 112 -11.53 2.38 -19.26
C ASP A 112 -13.01 2.51 -18.88
N PHE A 113 -13.42 3.70 -18.39
CA PHE A 113 -14.81 4.06 -18.06
C PHE A 113 -15.50 4.80 -19.20
N LYS A 114 -14.82 4.96 -20.35
CA LYS A 114 -15.24 5.70 -21.54
C LYS A 114 -15.28 7.23 -21.38
N HIS A 115 -14.69 7.76 -20.31
CA HIS A 115 -14.50 9.20 -20.22
C HIS A 115 -13.48 9.69 -21.24
N ILE A 116 -13.71 10.86 -21.79
CA ILE A 116 -12.81 11.50 -22.75
C ILE A 116 -11.99 12.57 -22.03
N TRP A 117 -10.71 12.32 -21.87
CA TRP A 117 -9.75 13.22 -21.26
C TRP A 117 -9.10 14.10 -22.30
N VAL A 118 -9.14 15.40 -22.07
CA VAL A 118 -8.71 16.43 -23.02
C VAL A 118 -7.62 17.29 -22.39
N GLY A 119 -6.41 17.21 -22.92
CA GLY A 119 -5.31 18.06 -22.49
C GLY A 119 -5.30 19.40 -23.23
N THR A 120 -5.39 20.50 -22.46
CA THR A 120 -5.45 21.87 -22.98
C THR A 120 -4.25 22.72 -22.52
N PHE A 121 -4.22 23.99 -22.91
CA PHE A 121 -3.22 24.93 -22.42
C PHE A 121 -3.45 25.37 -20.96
N LYS A 122 -4.67 25.22 -20.43
CA LYS A 122 -5.03 25.64 -19.06
C LYS A 122 -5.33 24.51 -18.10
N GLY A 123 -5.23 23.26 -18.52
CA GLY A 123 -5.49 22.10 -17.66
C GLY A 123 -5.90 20.88 -18.44
N ILE A 124 -6.52 19.95 -17.71
CA ILE A 124 -7.13 18.74 -18.24
C ILE A 124 -8.64 18.86 -18.04
N ASP A 125 -9.39 18.62 -19.08
CA ASP A 125 -10.84 18.52 -19.03
C ASP A 125 -11.24 17.03 -19.19
N CYS A 126 -12.28 16.62 -18.49
CA CYS A 126 -12.82 15.27 -18.56
C CYS A 126 -14.29 15.35 -18.93
N TYR A 127 -14.68 14.72 -20.02
CA TYR A 127 -16.05 14.58 -20.47
C TYR A 127 -16.58 13.19 -20.11
N ASP A 128 -17.68 13.16 -19.38
CA ASP A 128 -18.43 11.93 -19.12
C ASP A 128 -19.59 11.82 -20.14
N PRO A 129 -19.53 10.87 -21.08
CA PRO A 129 -20.56 10.69 -22.10
C PRO A 129 -21.89 10.13 -21.56
N VAL A 130 -21.90 9.56 -20.34
CA VAL A 130 -23.12 9.00 -19.72
C VAL A 130 -23.97 10.10 -19.09
N THR A 131 -23.34 11.03 -18.39
CA THR A 131 -24.01 12.14 -17.71
C THR A 131 -24.05 13.42 -18.55
N ASP A 132 -23.32 13.45 -19.66
CA ASP A 132 -23.12 14.63 -20.53
C ASP A 132 -22.57 15.83 -19.75
N THR A 133 -21.59 15.57 -18.85
CA THR A 133 -20.99 16.58 -17.98
C THR A 133 -19.50 16.72 -18.21
N TRP A 134 -18.98 17.92 -17.88
CA TRP A 134 -17.56 18.25 -17.94
C TRP A 134 -17.01 18.49 -16.53
N SER A 135 -15.81 17.97 -16.29
CA SER A 135 -15.00 18.24 -15.08
C SER A 135 -13.66 18.84 -15.50
N HIS A 136 -13.16 19.82 -14.72
CA HIS A 136 -11.96 20.57 -15.06
C HIS A 136 -10.90 20.41 -13.98
N TYR A 137 -9.69 20.05 -14.39
CA TYR A 137 -8.53 19.84 -13.51
C TYR A 137 -7.42 20.81 -13.92
N THR A 138 -7.01 21.64 -12.99
CA THR A 138 -5.95 22.62 -13.22
C THR A 138 -4.96 22.62 -12.05
N ARG A 139 -3.92 23.43 -12.14
CA ARG A 139 -2.98 23.61 -11.04
C ARG A 139 -3.59 24.51 -9.96
N TYR A 140 -3.66 24.03 -8.73
CA TYR A 140 -4.10 24.81 -7.57
C TYR A 140 -2.91 25.10 -6.65
N GLY A 141 -2.45 26.35 -6.62
CA GLY A 141 -1.42 26.82 -5.69
C GLY A 141 -0.14 25.97 -5.65
N SER A 142 0.30 25.66 -4.44
CA SER A 142 1.44 24.78 -4.15
C SER A 142 1.01 23.37 -3.74
N SER A 143 -0.26 22.98 -3.97
CA SER A 143 -0.77 21.64 -3.60
C SER A 143 -0.03 20.55 -4.35
N SER A 144 0.52 19.59 -3.60
CA SER A 144 1.19 18.40 -4.16
C SER A 144 0.24 17.46 -4.91
N ASN A 145 -1.09 17.62 -4.70
CA ASN A 145 -2.13 16.78 -5.30
C ASN A 145 -2.83 17.47 -6.49
N SER A 146 -2.29 18.57 -6.98
CA SER A 146 -2.75 19.22 -8.20
C SER A 146 -1.76 18.99 -9.34
N LEU A 147 -2.17 19.31 -10.57
CA LEU A 147 -1.27 19.28 -11.71
C LEU A 147 0.00 20.10 -11.44
N SER A 148 1.16 19.54 -11.78
CA SER A 148 2.45 20.23 -11.65
C SER A 148 2.54 21.47 -12.53
N HIS A 149 1.81 21.48 -13.65
CA HIS A 149 1.70 22.62 -14.57
C HIS A 149 0.38 22.60 -15.34
N THR A 150 -0.19 23.77 -15.67
CA THR A 150 -1.48 23.87 -16.38
C THR A 150 -1.42 23.48 -17.84
N SER A 151 -0.29 23.70 -18.51
CA SER A 151 -0.16 23.44 -19.94
C SER A 151 0.18 21.98 -20.22
N ILE A 152 -0.77 21.24 -20.77
CA ILE A 152 -0.66 19.81 -21.04
C ILE A 152 -0.11 19.59 -22.45
N LEU A 153 0.82 18.65 -22.60
CA LEU A 153 1.42 18.26 -23.89
C LEU A 153 0.92 16.92 -24.39
N SER A 154 0.81 15.96 -23.52
CA SER A 154 0.47 14.58 -23.89
C SER A 154 -0.29 13.87 -22.76
N LEU A 155 -1.14 12.94 -23.16
CA LEU A 155 -1.84 11.99 -22.30
C LEU A 155 -1.52 10.58 -22.79
N HIS A 156 -1.31 9.67 -21.86
CA HIS A 156 -1.12 8.24 -22.15
C HIS A 156 -1.78 7.39 -21.09
N LYS A 157 -2.53 6.37 -21.50
CA LYS A 157 -3.11 5.37 -20.59
C LYS A 157 -2.24 4.12 -20.61
N ASP A 158 -1.82 3.65 -19.45
CA ASP A 158 -1.11 2.40 -19.31
C ASP A 158 -2.08 1.20 -19.20
N MET A 159 -1.51 0.00 -19.15
CA MET A 159 -2.28 -1.24 -19.05
C MET A 159 -3.02 -1.41 -17.71
N GLN A 160 -2.73 -0.59 -16.71
CA GLN A 160 -3.40 -0.58 -15.40
C GLN A 160 -4.50 0.48 -15.31
N GLY A 161 -4.80 1.18 -16.42
CA GLY A 161 -5.74 2.28 -16.47
C GLY A 161 -5.22 3.58 -15.87
N ASN A 162 -3.92 3.67 -15.52
CA ASN A 162 -3.35 4.94 -15.08
C ASN A 162 -3.20 5.89 -16.26
N ILE A 163 -3.54 7.16 -16.04
CA ILE A 163 -3.35 8.23 -17.01
C ILE A 163 -2.07 8.98 -16.66
N TRP A 164 -1.13 8.95 -17.59
CA TRP A 164 0.13 9.69 -17.56
C TRP A 164 -0.04 11.01 -18.29
N VAL A 165 0.32 12.10 -17.61
CA VAL A 165 0.12 13.46 -18.10
C VAL A 165 1.47 14.16 -18.26
N GLY A 166 1.91 14.32 -19.49
CA GLY A 166 3.09 15.11 -19.82
C GLY A 166 2.75 16.60 -19.83
N THR A 167 3.43 17.39 -19.03
CA THR A 167 3.23 18.84 -18.95
C THR A 167 4.36 19.62 -19.60
N TYR A 168 4.14 20.91 -19.91
CA TYR A 168 5.12 21.71 -20.66
C TYR A 168 6.41 21.99 -19.86
N TYR A 169 6.30 22.31 -18.56
CA TYR A 169 7.44 22.60 -17.68
C TYR A 169 7.41 21.87 -16.33
N GLY A 170 6.34 21.17 -15.99
CA GLY A 170 6.14 20.57 -14.68
C GLY A 170 6.51 19.09 -14.60
N GLY A 171 7.12 18.52 -15.66
CA GLY A 171 7.41 17.08 -15.72
C GLY A 171 6.18 16.25 -16.02
N VAL A 172 6.06 15.09 -15.39
CA VAL A 172 4.99 14.11 -15.62
C VAL A 172 4.17 13.94 -14.35
N ASN A 173 2.85 13.95 -14.50
CA ASN A 173 1.89 13.54 -13.47
C ASN A 173 1.31 12.18 -13.83
N VAL A 174 0.91 11.41 -12.83
CA VAL A 174 0.20 10.15 -13.03
C VAL A 174 -0.98 10.09 -12.06
N PHE A 175 -2.12 9.63 -12.55
CA PHE A 175 -3.30 9.37 -11.74
C PHE A 175 -4.11 8.21 -12.33
N ASN A 176 -4.97 7.61 -11.52
CA ASN A 176 -5.87 6.55 -11.98
C ASN A 176 -7.32 7.00 -11.78
N PRO A 177 -8.13 7.09 -12.85
CA PRO A 177 -9.54 7.51 -12.75
C PRO A 177 -10.39 6.62 -11.85
N ASP A 178 -10.13 5.32 -11.82
CA ASP A 178 -10.81 4.35 -10.95
C ASP A 178 -10.55 4.63 -9.46
N LYS A 179 -9.37 5.15 -9.14
CA LYS A 179 -8.93 5.46 -7.77
C LYS A 179 -9.21 6.89 -7.34
N ASN A 180 -9.71 7.75 -8.24
CA ASN A 180 -10.02 9.16 -7.97
C ASN A 180 -11.31 9.37 -7.14
N ASN A 181 -11.81 8.34 -6.47
CA ASN A 181 -12.84 8.50 -5.43
C ASN A 181 -12.31 9.21 -4.16
N HIS A 182 -11.11 9.81 -4.23
CA HIS A 182 -10.49 10.55 -3.15
C HIS A 182 -10.36 12.00 -3.55
N SER A 183 -11.10 12.88 -2.88
CA SER A 183 -10.89 14.32 -2.98
C SER A 183 -10.16 14.83 -1.74
N PHE A 184 -9.21 15.72 -1.94
CA PHE A 184 -8.51 16.37 -0.86
C PHE A 184 -8.64 17.87 -0.98
N TYR A 185 -9.20 18.51 0.03
CA TYR A 185 -9.43 19.93 0.08
C TYR A 185 -8.46 20.61 1.05
N CYS A 186 -7.59 21.45 0.50
CA CYS A 186 -6.71 22.32 1.27
C CYS A 186 -7.33 23.69 1.47
N ALA A 187 -6.87 24.40 2.49
CA ALA A 187 -7.20 25.80 2.67
C ALA A 187 -6.38 26.66 1.68
N GLU A 188 -7.07 27.54 0.96
CA GLU A 188 -6.46 28.56 0.10
C GLU A 188 -6.84 29.96 0.58
N PRO A 189 -5.91 30.76 1.09
CA PRO A 189 -6.21 32.06 1.71
C PRO A 189 -6.85 33.08 0.76
N LEU A 190 -6.59 32.95 -0.55
CA LEU A 190 -7.05 33.90 -1.57
C LEU A 190 -8.35 33.48 -2.29
N ARG A 191 -8.90 32.31 -1.94
CA ARG A 191 -10.15 31.81 -2.53
C ARG A 191 -11.23 31.69 -1.48
N GLU A 192 -12.43 32.23 -1.77
CA GLU A 192 -13.58 32.15 -0.85
C GLU A 192 -14.41 30.88 -1.01
N ASP A 193 -14.27 30.18 -2.12
CA ASP A 193 -15.01 28.97 -2.50
C ASP A 193 -14.32 27.65 -2.08
N CYS A 194 -13.27 27.71 -1.27
CA CYS A 194 -12.54 26.57 -0.73
C CYS A 194 -12.52 26.56 0.81
N LEU A 195 -11.91 25.54 1.39
CA LEU A 195 -11.74 25.42 2.85
C LEU A 195 -11.04 26.67 3.43
N SER A 196 -11.57 27.21 4.55
CA SER A 196 -11.10 28.48 5.13
C SER A 196 -9.77 28.34 5.91
N PHE A 197 -9.51 27.17 6.51
CA PHE A 197 -8.37 26.94 7.40
C PHE A 197 -7.88 25.48 7.31
N PRO A 198 -6.57 25.22 7.41
CA PRO A 198 -6.03 23.87 7.19
C PRO A 198 -6.36 22.87 8.31
N VAL A 199 -6.53 23.34 9.55
CA VAL A 199 -6.83 22.45 10.68
C VAL A 199 -8.33 22.22 10.79
N VAL A 200 -8.77 21.02 10.44
CA VAL A 200 -10.17 20.61 10.37
C VAL A 200 -10.54 19.79 11.61
N GLY A 201 -11.73 20.06 12.15
CA GLY A 201 -12.29 19.38 13.33
C GLY A 201 -13.49 18.49 13.03
N LYS A 202 -14.48 18.52 13.94
CA LYS A 202 -15.73 17.73 13.86
C LYS A 202 -16.61 18.18 12.69
N MET A 203 -17.49 17.29 12.26
CA MET A 203 -18.36 17.49 11.10
C MET A 203 -19.77 16.96 11.40
N THR A 204 -20.77 17.51 10.70
CA THR A 204 -22.16 17.04 10.70
C THR A 204 -22.80 17.29 9.34
N GLU A 205 -23.86 16.56 9.00
CA GLU A 205 -24.59 16.68 7.74
C GLU A 205 -26.00 17.23 8.01
N ASP A 206 -26.43 18.22 7.22
CA ASP A 206 -27.79 18.74 7.31
C ASP A 206 -28.80 17.90 6.49
N SER A 207 -30.08 18.30 6.52
CA SER A 207 -31.13 17.60 5.77
C SER A 207 -31.03 17.75 4.26
N ALA A 208 -30.30 18.74 3.76
CA ALA A 208 -30.05 18.96 2.34
C ALA A 208 -28.84 18.17 1.83
N GLY A 209 -28.07 17.50 2.71
CA GLY A 209 -26.87 16.74 2.36
C GLY A 209 -25.60 17.60 2.33
N ASN A 210 -25.66 18.88 2.79
CA ASN A 210 -24.46 19.67 2.96
C ASN A 210 -23.70 19.22 4.22
N VAL A 211 -22.37 19.20 4.14
CA VAL A 211 -21.52 18.83 5.27
C VAL A 211 -20.92 20.09 5.91
N TRP A 212 -21.25 20.25 7.19
CA TRP A 212 -20.79 21.37 8.01
C TRP A 212 -19.53 20.96 8.78
N ILE A 213 -18.49 21.78 8.71
CA ILE A 213 -17.12 21.42 9.06
C ILE A 213 -16.55 22.49 10.00
N CYS A 214 -16.13 22.06 11.18
CA CYS A 214 -15.40 22.89 12.15
C CYS A 214 -13.96 23.12 11.69
N THR A 215 -13.42 24.31 11.94
CA THR A 215 -11.98 24.59 11.76
C THR A 215 -11.38 25.28 13.00
N GLU A 216 -10.09 25.08 13.23
CA GLU A 216 -9.37 25.72 14.35
C GLU A 216 -8.73 27.05 13.92
N GLY A 217 -9.57 28.03 13.55
CA GLY A 217 -9.13 29.38 13.18
C GLY A 217 -9.79 29.99 11.96
N GLY A 218 -10.50 29.20 11.14
CA GLY A 218 -11.21 29.66 9.94
C GLY A 218 -12.73 29.67 10.09
N GLY A 219 -13.25 29.53 11.31
CA GLY A 219 -14.69 29.49 11.57
C GLY A 219 -15.33 28.16 11.17
N LEU A 220 -16.56 28.25 10.68
CA LEU A 220 -17.37 27.13 10.23
C LEU A 220 -17.43 27.14 8.69
N ASN A 221 -17.25 25.96 8.07
CA ASN A 221 -17.37 25.77 6.64
C ASN A 221 -18.57 24.90 6.31
N CYS A 222 -19.27 25.19 5.23
CA CYS A 222 -20.31 24.35 4.67
C CYS A 222 -19.88 23.85 3.30
N TYR A 223 -19.70 22.55 3.15
CA TYR A 223 -19.42 21.91 1.86
C TYR A 223 -20.74 21.55 1.18
N HIS A 224 -20.97 22.09 0.01
CA HIS A 224 -22.14 21.82 -0.83
C HIS A 224 -21.83 20.64 -1.75
N GLY A 225 -22.39 19.46 -1.47
CA GLY A 225 -22.06 18.23 -2.18
C GLY A 225 -22.49 18.21 -3.65
N ASP A 226 -23.46 19.01 -4.03
CA ASP A 226 -23.97 19.18 -5.42
C ASP A 226 -23.06 20.04 -6.30
N THR A 227 -22.41 21.05 -5.72
CA THR A 227 -21.54 22.01 -6.45
C THR A 227 -20.05 21.81 -6.19
N GLY A 228 -19.70 21.10 -5.13
CA GLY A 228 -18.30 20.92 -4.70
C GLY A 228 -17.64 22.16 -4.09
N VAL A 229 -18.44 23.17 -3.75
CA VAL A 229 -17.98 24.49 -3.29
C VAL A 229 -18.16 24.61 -1.78
N PHE A 230 -17.32 25.43 -1.13
CA PHE A 230 -17.44 25.76 0.29
C PHE A 230 -18.04 27.13 0.49
N SER A 231 -18.96 27.26 1.48
CA SER A 231 -19.37 28.51 2.07
C SER A 231 -18.74 28.66 3.44
N ARG A 232 -18.39 29.91 3.84
CA ARG A 232 -17.68 30.19 5.08
C ARG A 232 -18.51 31.05 6.01
N TYR A 233 -18.54 30.69 7.28
CA TYR A 233 -19.17 31.43 8.35
C TYR A 233 -18.08 31.77 9.37
N MET A 234 -17.79 33.07 9.50
CA MET A 234 -16.65 33.54 10.29
C MET A 234 -17.11 34.54 11.37
N TYR A 235 -16.26 34.70 12.39
CA TYR A 235 -16.44 35.76 13.37
C TYR A 235 -16.17 37.14 12.77
N HIS A 236 -17.11 38.05 12.95
CA HIS A 236 -16.95 39.45 12.63
C HIS A 236 -17.16 40.32 13.89
N LYS A 237 -16.12 41.05 14.28
CA LYS A 237 -16.13 41.87 15.49
C LYS A 237 -17.29 42.89 15.49
N GLY A 238 -18.14 42.82 16.49
CA GLY A 238 -19.28 43.71 16.66
C GLY A 238 -20.57 43.28 15.98
N ASP A 239 -20.57 42.17 15.25
CA ASP A 239 -21.76 41.58 14.64
C ASP A 239 -22.19 40.34 15.48
N GLN A 240 -23.30 40.50 16.21
CA GLN A 240 -23.88 39.44 17.05
C GLN A 240 -24.54 38.30 16.25
N GLY A 241 -24.75 38.53 14.95
CA GLY A 241 -25.29 37.53 14.02
C GLY A 241 -24.25 36.52 13.51
N THR A 242 -23.00 36.68 13.92
CA THR A 242 -21.87 35.82 13.45
C THR A 242 -21.33 34.97 14.64
N LEU A 243 -20.39 34.08 14.30
CA LEU A 243 -19.66 33.27 15.31
C LEU A 243 -19.04 34.16 16.41
N GLY A 244 -18.99 33.67 17.64
CA GLY A 244 -18.24 34.33 18.70
C GLY A 244 -16.73 34.17 18.63
N SER A 245 -16.24 33.12 17.90
CA SER A 245 -14.83 32.84 17.67
C SER A 245 -14.66 32.03 16.39
N ASN A 246 -13.54 32.23 15.67
CA ASN A 246 -13.18 31.41 14.50
C ASN A 246 -12.62 30.01 14.88
N ASN A 247 -12.39 29.74 16.14
CA ASN A 247 -11.99 28.41 16.60
C ASN A 247 -13.23 27.61 17.01
N VAL A 248 -13.74 26.78 16.11
CA VAL A 248 -14.95 25.96 16.31
C VAL A 248 -14.54 24.54 16.72
N LYS A 249 -14.98 24.10 17.92
CA LYS A 249 -14.61 22.80 18.53
C LYS A 249 -15.63 21.69 18.30
N SER A 250 -16.91 22.05 18.27
CA SER A 250 -18.01 21.09 18.21
C SER A 250 -19.13 21.61 17.33
N ILE A 251 -19.89 20.69 16.77
CA ILE A 251 -21.02 21.01 15.88
C ILE A 251 -22.08 19.92 15.97
N PHE A 252 -23.32 20.35 15.95
CA PHE A 252 -24.47 19.46 15.92
C PHE A 252 -25.61 20.09 15.08
N TYR A 253 -26.17 19.30 14.17
CA TYR A 253 -27.36 19.67 13.40
C TYR A 253 -28.58 18.99 13.97
N ARG A 254 -29.58 19.77 14.38
CA ARG A 254 -30.85 19.27 14.86
C ARG A 254 -31.92 19.38 13.78
N LYS A 255 -32.46 18.23 13.38
CA LYS A 255 -33.41 18.11 12.25
C LYS A 255 -34.78 18.72 12.60
N GLU A 256 -35.26 18.58 13.86
CA GLU A 256 -36.59 18.96 14.27
C GLU A 256 -36.85 20.48 14.12
N ASN A 257 -35.84 21.30 14.32
CA ASN A 257 -35.97 22.76 14.21
C ASN A 257 -35.13 23.33 13.08
N ASN A 258 -34.44 22.48 12.27
CA ASN A 258 -33.56 22.85 11.17
C ASN A 258 -32.49 23.89 11.58
N ARG A 259 -31.91 23.69 12.76
CA ARG A 259 -30.88 24.58 13.31
C ARG A 259 -29.56 23.86 13.52
N LEU A 260 -28.50 24.62 13.32
CA LEU A 260 -27.13 24.20 13.57
C LEU A 260 -26.62 24.84 14.84
N TYR A 261 -25.96 24.06 15.68
CA TYR A 261 -25.36 24.47 16.94
C TYR A 261 -23.86 24.26 16.86
N ALA A 262 -23.08 25.34 16.99
CA ALA A 262 -21.61 25.28 16.88
C ALA A 262 -20.98 25.81 18.18
N GLY A 263 -20.28 24.93 18.85
CA GLY A 263 -19.53 25.26 20.08
C GLY A 263 -18.15 25.79 19.73
N THR A 264 -17.78 26.91 20.34
CA THR A 264 -16.51 27.59 20.03
C THR A 264 -15.55 27.55 21.22
N HIS A 265 -14.29 27.84 20.94
CA HIS A 265 -13.28 28.10 21.95
C HIS A 265 -13.28 29.60 22.30
N LEU A 266 -13.69 29.93 23.52
CA LEU A 266 -13.78 31.31 24.04
C LEU A 266 -14.74 32.25 23.29
N GLY A 267 -15.75 31.72 22.62
CA GLY A 267 -16.75 32.51 21.90
C GLY A 267 -18.19 32.02 22.10
N GLY A 268 -18.45 31.12 23.07
CA GLY A 268 -19.77 30.64 23.40
C GLY A 268 -20.37 29.65 22.40
N LEU A 269 -21.70 29.59 22.36
CA LEU A 269 -22.48 28.73 21.49
C LEU A 269 -23.11 29.54 20.35
N PHE A 270 -22.75 29.25 19.12
CA PHE A 270 -23.38 29.82 17.93
C PHE A 270 -24.58 28.96 17.49
N VAL A 271 -25.73 29.60 17.27
CA VAL A 271 -26.97 28.98 16.79
C VAL A 271 -27.29 29.58 15.41
N LEU A 272 -27.38 28.74 14.38
CA LEU A 272 -27.72 29.14 13.03
C LEU A 272 -29.01 28.47 12.57
N ASP A 273 -30.00 29.27 12.21
CA ASP A 273 -31.23 28.79 11.57
C ASP A 273 -30.99 28.67 10.07
N LEU A 274 -30.97 27.43 9.58
CA LEU A 274 -30.65 27.13 8.17
C LEU A 274 -31.74 27.56 7.19
N LYS A 275 -32.98 27.78 7.67
CA LYS A 275 -34.08 28.26 6.82
C LYS A 275 -33.96 29.75 6.53
N SER A 276 -33.63 30.54 7.54
CA SER A 276 -33.49 31.99 7.41
C SER A 276 -32.07 32.44 7.13
N ASN A 277 -31.10 31.55 7.27
CA ASN A 277 -29.66 31.82 7.25
C ASN A 277 -29.24 32.94 8.23
N LYS A 278 -29.88 33.00 9.38
CA LYS A 278 -29.60 33.96 10.45
C LYS A 278 -29.05 33.25 11.67
N GLY A 279 -27.95 33.75 12.21
CA GLY A 279 -27.33 33.23 13.41
C GLY A 279 -27.38 34.21 14.57
N HIS A 280 -27.10 33.71 15.77
CA HIS A 280 -26.79 34.48 16.98
C HIS A 280 -25.92 33.64 17.90
N THR A 281 -25.18 34.32 18.77
CA THR A 281 -24.27 33.64 19.70
C THR A 281 -24.76 33.81 21.16
N LEU A 282 -24.83 32.69 21.90
CA LEU A 282 -25.15 32.63 23.31
C LEU A 282 -23.85 32.60 24.14
N HIS A 283 -23.79 33.48 25.13
CA HIS A 283 -22.60 33.70 25.95
C HIS A 283 -22.85 33.34 27.44
N HIS A 284 -21.75 33.19 28.18
CA HIS A 284 -21.76 33.11 29.61
C HIS A 284 -22.13 34.50 30.22
N VAL A 285 -23.11 34.51 31.07
CA VAL A 285 -23.51 35.72 31.84
C VAL A 285 -23.27 35.47 33.32
N THR A 286 -22.33 36.21 33.90
CA THR A 286 -21.98 36.07 35.33
C THR A 286 -23.17 36.34 36.19
N GLY A 287 -23.54 35.37 37.06
CA GLY A 287 -24.69 35.48 37.98
C GLY A 287 -26.03 35.00 37.41
N ASP A 288 -26.10 34.61 36.13
CA ASP A 288 -27.27 34.00 35.53
C ASP A 288 -27.05 32.47 35.35
N PRO A 289 -27.65 31.61 36.22
CA PRO A 289 -27.51 30.17 36.15
C PRO A 289 -28.19 29.55 34.91
N ALA A 290 -29.06 30.31 34.22
CA ALA A 290 -29.71 29.85 32.98
C ALA A 290 -28.95 30.22 31.71
N SER A 291 -27.84 30.95 31.87
CA SER A 291 -26.91 31.23 30.76
C SER A 291 -25.91 30.11 30.53
N LEU A 292 -25.15 30.16 29.46
CA LEU A 292 -24.06 29.22 29.14
C LEU A 292 -23.03 29.17 30.31
N PRO A 293 -22.70 28.03 30.89
CA PRO A 293 -21.81 27.97 32.08
C PRO A 293 -20.37 28.42 31.80
N HIS A 294 -19.90 28.29 30.55
CA HIS A 294 -18.55 28.67 30.16
C HIS A 294 -18.46 28.95 28.66
N GLU A 295 -17.61 29.88 28.22
CA GLU A 295 -17.43 30.28 26.83
C GLU A 295 -16.79 29.20 25.94
N ILE A 296 -16.29 28.13 26.50
CA ILE A 296 -15.72 26.99 25.75
C ILE A 296 -16.72 25.84 25.74
N VAL A 297 -17.17 25.44 24.55
CA VAL A 297 -18.08 24.31 24.32
C VAL A 297 -17.33 23.22 23.51
N ASN A 298 -16.95 22.14 24.20
CA ASN A 298 -16.09 21.09 23.69
C ASN A 298 -16.85 20.04 22.86
N ASP A 299 -18.08 19.73 23.26
CA ASP A 299 -18.88 18.69 22.61
C ASP A 299 -20.37 18.94 22.72
N ILE A 300 -21.15 18.42 21.74
CA ILE A 300 -22.61 18.63 21.65
C ILE A 300 -23.24 17.33 21.15
N GLN A 301 -24.34 16.91 21.84
CA GLN A 301 -25.10 15.72 21.51
C GLN A 301 -26.59 15.95 21.71
N GLU A 302 -27.43 15.29 20.92
CA GLU A 302 -28.87 15.26 21.16
C GLU A 302 -29.20 14.49 22.43
N TYR A 303 -30.09 15.01 23.25
CA TYR A 303 -30.56 14.35 24.46
C TYR A 303 -32.01 14.76 24.82
N LYS A 304 -32.90 13.78 24.90
CA LYS A 304 -34.35 14.01 25.10
C LYS A 304 -34.91 15.01 24.09
N ASP A 305 -35.70 15.99 24.56
CA ASP A 305 -36.28 17.04 23.70
C ASP A 305 -35.32 18.22 23.44
N GLY A 306 -34.07 18.13 23.89
CA GLY A 306 -33.08 19.20 23.81
C GLY A 306 -31.70 18.72 23.46
N ILE A 307 -30.70 19.39 23.96
CA ILE A 307 -29.31 19.19 23.59
C ILE A 307 -28.45 19.09 24.85
N ALA A 308 -27.67 18.06 25.00
CA ALA A 308 -26.62 17.97 25.99
C ALA A 308 -25.33 18.56 25.45
N MET A 309 -24.62 19.33 26.22
CA MET A 309 -23.37 19.99 25.85
C MET A 309 -22.32 19.77 26.92
N LEU A 310 -21.08 19.55 26.48
CA LEU A 310 -19.92 19.55 27.35
C LEU A 310 -19.22 20.91 27.24
N THR A 311 -19.28 21.68 28.31
CA THR A 311 -18.53 22.94 28.43
C THR A 311 -17.31 22.75 29.33
N GLN A 312 -16.40 23.72 29.38
CA GLN A 312 -15.32 23.68 30.37
C GLN A 312 -15.82 23.88 31.81
N GLY A 313 -17.04 24.40 31.98
CA GLY A 313 -17.74 24.46 33.25
C GLY A 313 -18.51 23.19 33.63
N GLY A 314 -18.37 22.12 32.84
CA GLY A 314 -19.05 20.84 32.97
C GLY A 314 -20.17 20.61 31.98
N PRO A 315 -20.79 19.41 32.01
CA PRO A 315 -21.89 19.06 31.14
C PRO A 315 -23.21 19.73 31.54
N VAL A 316 -23.97 20.19 30.54
CA VAL A 316 -25.23 20.90 30.73
C VAL A 316 -26.29 20.47 29.73
N PHE A 317 -27.57 20.67 30.08
CA PHE A 317 -28.71 20.56 29.17
C PHE A 317 -29.07 21.94 28.64
N PHE A 318 -29.35 22.02 27.35
CA PHE A 318 -29.82 23.21 26.65
C PHE A 318 -31.20 22.93 26.04
N ASP A 319 -32.17 23.78 26.38
CA ASP A 319 -33.50 23.76 25.79
C ASP A 319 -33.50 24.66 24.53
N PRO A 320 -33.65 24.09 23.33
CA PRO A 320 -33.60 24.87 22.07
C PRO A 320 -34.83 25.75 21.79
N VAL A 321 -35.89 25.64 22.61
CA VAL A 321 -37.12 26.47 22.53
C VAL A 321 -36.98 27.72 23.38
N THR A 322 -36.55 27.56 24.64
CA THR A 322 -36.36 28.68 25.55
C THR A 322 -34.96 29.28 25.52
N GLU A 323 -34.03 28.61 24.86
CA GLU A 323 -32.61 28.95 24.80
C GLU A 323 -31.94 29.09 26.19
N LYS A 324 -32.40 28.29 27.14
CA LYS A 324 -31.90 28.27 28.52
C LYS A 324 -31.09 27.02 28.80
N PHE A 325 -30.11 27.19 29.69
CA PHE A 325 -29.24 26.09 30.16
C PHE A 325 -29.69 25.63 31.54
N SER A 326 -29.56 24.35 31.81
CA SER A 326 -29.84 23.73 33.10
C SER A 326 -28.87 22.54 33.34
N PRO A 327 -28.66 22.12 34.61
CA PRO A 327 -27.88 20.93 34.90
C PRO A 327 -28.49 19.66 34.29
N LEU A 328 -27.64 18.70 33.87
CA LEU A 328 -28.08 17.38 33.40
C LEU A 328 -28.54 16.42 34.51
N THR A 329 -28.24 16.73 35.76
CA THR A 329 -28.65 15.96 36.97
C THR A 329 -29.04 16.90 38.06
N ASP A 330 -30.03 16.50 38.90
CA ASP A 330 -30.50 17.28 40.05
C ASP A 330 -29.65 17.02 41.31
N ASP A 331 -28.74 16.03 41.30
CA ASP A 331 -27.90 15.71 42.45
C ASP A 331 -26.73 16.71 42.59
N PRO A 332 -26.69 17.53 43.67
CA PRO A 332 -25.65 18.53 43.84
C PRO A 332 -24.24 17.95 43.99
N SER A 333 -24.13 16.74 44.53
CA SER A 333 -22.81 16.07 44.67
C SER A 333 -22.26 15.64 43.35
N VAL A 334 -23.11 15.10 42.48
CA VAL A 334 -22.75 14.72 41.09
C VAL A 334 -22.43 15.98 40.28
N GLN A 335 -23.27 17.04 40.40
CA GLN A 335 -23.01 18.33 39.74
C GLN A 335 -21.62 18.88 40.09
N LYS A 336 -21.28 18.87 41.40
CA LYS A 336 -19.98 19.36 41.88
C LYS A 336 -18.82 18.53 41.27
N LEU A 337 -18.95 17.23 41.28
CA LEU A 337 -17.94 16.33 40.75
C LEU A 337 -17.69 16.58 39.26
N ILE A 338 -18.74 16.64 38.43
CA ILE A 338 -18.63 16.78 36.97
C ILE A 338 -18.34 18.22 36.50
N SER A 339 -18.45 19.25 37.37
CA SER A 339 -18.19 20.64 37.02
C SER A 339 -16.88 21.21 37.57
N ARG A 340 -16.28 20.58 38.60
CA ARG A 340 -15.13 21.19 39.32
C ARG A 340 -13.95 20.27 39.55
N GLU A 341 -14.15 18.96 39.56
CA GLU A 341 -13.06 18.04 39.91
C GLU A 341 -12.23 17.57 38.72
N TYR A 342 -12.82 17.57 37.52
CA TYR A 342 -12.17 17.07 36.33
C TYR A 342 -12.36 18.00 35.13
N ALA A 343 -11.32 18.10 34.27
CA ALA A 343 -11.45 18.63 32.93
C ALA A 343 -11.79 17.51 31.98
N PHE A 344 -12.92 17.61 31.29
CA PHE A 344 -13.38 16.59 30.35
C PHE A 344 -13.10 16.99 28.89
N GLU A 345 -12.67 16.04 28.07
CA GLU A 345 -12.33 16.24 26.65
C GLU A 345 -13.52 15.97 25.73
N THR A 346 -14.23 14.88 25.97
CA THR A 346 -15.40 14.45 25.21
C THR A 346 -16.39 13.71 26.13
N PHE A 347 -17.62 13.57 25.69
CA PHE A 347 -18.64 12.83 26.39
C PHE A 347 -19.57 12.09 25.45
N LEU A 348 -20.31 11.13 25.99
CA LEU A 348 -21.40 10.43 25.33
C LEU A 348 -22.50 10.14 26.33
N ILE A 349 -23.77 10.44 25.99
CA ILE A 349 -24.92 9.91 26.68
C ILE A 349 -25.45 8.74 25.85
N ASP A 350 -25.37 7.54 26.42
CA ASP A 350 -25.74 6.32 25.71
C ASP A 350 -27.28 6.09 25.72
N SER A 351 -27.71 5.11 24.94
CA SER A 351 -29.13 4.71 24.82
C SER A 351 -29.78 4.25 26.15
N ARG A 352 -28.95 3.95 27.17
CA ARG A 352 -29.37 3.54 28.53
C ARG A 352 -29.34 4.70 29.53
N HIS A 353 -29.26 5.94 29.07
CA HIS A 353 -29.17 7.15 29.86
C HIS A 353 -27.97 7.20 30.82
N ARG A 354 -26.83 6.61 30.43
CA ARG A 354 -25.56 6.76 31.12
C ARG A 354 -24.72 7.80 30.39
N MET A 355 -24.21 8.75 31.12
CA MET A 355 -23.29 9.76 30.62
C MET A 355 -21.85 9.30 30.89
N TRP A 356 -21.11 9.06 29.83
CA TRP A 356 -19.70 8.69 29.82
C TRP A 356 -18.85 9.93 29.54
N LEU A 357 -17.94 10.25 30.44
CA LEU A 357 -17.12 11.46 30.40
C LEU A 357 -15.64 11.05 30.37
N ALA A 358 -14.89 11.47 29.36
CA ALA A 358 -13.46 11.22 29.24
C ALA A 358 -12.66 12.32 29.96
N VAL A 359 -11.84 11.93 30.92
CA VAL A 359 -10.99 12.84 31.71
C VAL A 359 -9.74 13.19 30.91
N GLY A 360 -9.37 14.46 30.85
CA GLY A 360 -8.23 14.95 29.99
C GLY A 360 -6.87 14.35 30.30
N GLY A 361 -6.64 13.94 31.55
CA GLY A 361 -5.41 13.26 31.98
C GLY A 361 -5.43 11.72 31.88
N GLY A 362 -6.55 11.16 31.44
CA GLY A 362 -6.84 9.72 31.44
C GLY A 362 -7.90 9.36 32.48
N GLY A 363 -8.69 8.33 32.18
CA GLY A 363 -9.82 7.88 32.98
C GLY A 363 -11.18 8.21 32.37
N ILE A 364 -12.17 7.50 32.87
CA ILE A 364 -13.58 7.64 32.49
C ILE A 364 -14.42 7.82 33.74
N VAL A 365 -15.36 8.77 33.72
CA VAL A 365 -16.43 8.93 34.70
C VAL A 365 -17.73 8.55 34.01
N CYS A 366 -18.45 7.58 34.58
CA CYS A 366 -19.78 7.17 34.12
C CYS A 366 -20.83 7.62 35.14
N VAL A 367 -21.80 8.39 34.71
CA VAL A 367 -22.93 8.84 35.52
C VAL A 367 -24.21 8.27 34.96
N ASN A 368 -24.93 7.50 35.75
CA ASN A 368 -26.28 7.10 35.40
C ASN A 368 -27.25 8.25 35.72
N LEU A 369 -27.79 8.88 34.66
CA LEU A 369 -28.63 10.07 34.76
C LEU A 369 -30.01 9.81 35.41
N SER A 370 -30.44 8.55 35.48
CA SER A 370 -31.71 8.17 36.11
C SER A 370 -31.55 7.91 37.61
N SER A 371 -30.41 7.42 38.10
CA SER A 371 -30.16 7.03 39.47
C SER A 371 -29.12 7.90 40.19
N SER A 372 -28.49 8.83 39.47
CA SER A 372 -27.35 9.64 39.93
C SER A 372 -26.14 8.83 40.41
N LYS A 373 -26.10 7.53 40.11
CA LYS A 373 -24.97 6.68 40.47
C LYS A 373 -23.74 7.04 39.60
N VAL A 374 -22.62 7.29 40.28
CA VAL A 374 -21.34 7.58 39.65
C VAL A 374 -20.39 6.38 39.77
N THR A 375 -19.77 5.99 38.67
CA THR A 375 -18.71 5.01 38.64
C THR A 375 -17.48 5.65 37.96
N GLN A 376 -16.30 5.48 38.58
CA GLN A 376 -15.06 6.07 38.10
C GLN A 376 -14.09 4.95 37.73
N TYR A 377 -13.61 5.00 36.50
CA TYR A 377 -12.62 4.08 35.97
C TYR A 377 -11.29 4.85 35.75
N MET A 378 -10.54 4.98 36.85
CA MET A 378 -9.28 5.71 36.90
C MET A 378 -8.10 4.73 36.90
N ALA A 379 -6.89 5.21 36.62
CA ALA A 379 -5.68 4.43 36.78
C ALA A 379 -5.46 4.10 38.26
N ASP A 380 -5.72 2.87 38.64
CA ASP A 380 -5.30 2.38 39.96
C ASP A 380 -3.87 1.82 39.87
N SER A 381 -3.03 2.19 40.87
CA SER A 381 -1.63 1.88 41.07
C SER A 381 -1.04 0.69 40.28
N GLU A 382 0.17 0.84 39.82
CA GLU A 382 1.24 -0.08 39.31
C GLU A 382 0.90 -1.51 38.85
N LYS A 383 -0.23 -2.10 39.18
CA LYS A 383 -0.57 -3.51 38.89
C LYS A 383 -1.43 -3.72 37.64
N ASP A 384 -2.15 -2.72 37.15
CA ASP A 384 -3.08 -2.87 36.04
C ASP A 384 -2.54 -2.21 34.76
N THR A 385 -1.90 -2.99 33.91
CA THR A 385 -1.23 -2.52 32.69
C THR A 385 -2.17 -2.23 31.51
N LEU A 386 -3.45 -2.62 31.58
CA LEU A 386 -4.40 -2.58 30.45
C LEU A 386 -5.78 -1.99 30.83
N THR A 387 -5.84 -1.02 31.75
CA THR A 387 -7.10 -0.33 32.06
C THR A 387 -7.27 0.94 31.21
N VAL A 388 -8.48 1.20 30.75
CA VAL A 388 -8.84 2.45 30.02
C VAL A 388 -8.45 3.70 30.82
N GLY A 389 -8.43 3.60 32.15
CA GLY A 389 -8.08 4.67 33.06
C GLY A 389 -6.67 5.27 32.92
N ARG A 390 -5.73 4.53 32.29
CA ARG A 390 -4.34 4.98 32.06
C ARG A 390 -4.16 5.82 30.81
N TYR A 391 -5.10 5.76 29.90
CA TYR A 391 -4.92 6.31 28.57
C TYR A 391 -5.88 7.47 28.33
N LYS A 392 -5.39 8.49 27.63
CA LYS A 392 -6.23 9.59 27.19
C LYS A 392 -7.26 9.08 26.19
N THR A 393 -8.54 9.12 26.58
CA THR A 393 -9.66 8.84 25.67
C THR A 393 -10.00 10.11 24.90
N VAL A 394 -10.08 9.99 23.58
CA VAL A 394 -10.33 11.12 22.67
C VAL A 394 -11.67 11.03 21.95
N HIS A 395 -12.29 9.86 21.91
CA HIS A 395 -13.63 9.66 21.35
C HIS A 395 -14.33 8.51 22.05
N ILE A 396 -15.63 8.68 22.30
CA ILE A 396 -16.53 7.67 22.87
C ILE A 396 -17.63 7.44 21.85
N PHE A 397 -17.93 6.19 21.56
CA PHE A 397 -18.87 5.81 20.51
C PHE A 397 -19.78 4.67 20.98
N GLU A 398 -21.09 4.82 20.77
CA GLU A 398 -22.09 3.75 20.91
C GLU A 398 -22.44 3.21 19.54
N ASP A 399 -22.30 1.92 19.36
CA ASP A 399 -22.64 1.27 18.09
C ASP A 399 -24.16 0.99 17.99
N ASN A 400 -24.60 0.56 16.81
CA ASN A 400 -26.00 0.22 16.54
C ASN A 400 -26.54 -0.98 17.33
N LYS A 401 -25.69 -1.69 18.09
CA LYS A 401 -26.05 -2.79 19.01
C LYS A 401 -26.13 -2.30 20.48
N GLY A 402 -25.76 -1.05 20.75
CA GLY A 402 -25.66 -0.45 22.09
C GLY A 402 -24.39 -0.82 22.84
N ASP A 403 -23.35 -1.29 22.14
CA ASP A 403 -22.02 -1.51 22.69
C ASP A 403 -21.21 -0.20 22.71
N ILE A 404 -20.50 0.06 23.80
CA ILE A 404 -19.75 1.30 23.98
C ILE A 404 -18.26 1.05 23.71
N TYR A 405 -17.69 1.90 22.86
CA TYR A 405 -16.27 1.88 22.48
C TYR A 405 -15.58 3.20 22.84
N PHE A 406 -14.31 3.10 23.18
CA PHE A 406 -13.45 4.22 23.58
C PHE A 406 -12.19 4.22 22.71
N SER A 407 -11.95 5.29 21.97
CA SER A 407 -10.68 5.49 21.26
C SER A 407 -9.65 6.12 22.17
N THR A 408 -8.45 5.56 22.21
CA THR A 408 -7.40 6.03 23.12
C THR A 408 -6.08 6.36 22.41
N ILE A 409 -5.33 7.24 23.03
CA ILE A 409 -3.96 7.55 22.64
C ILE A 409 -3.03 6.66 23.47
N GLY A 410 -2.53 5.58 22.83
CA GLY A 410 -1.49 4.70 23.39
C GLY A 410 -1.90 3.24 23.64
N ALA A 411 -3.20 2.88 23.58
CA ALA A 411 -3.66 1.49 23.83
C ALA A 411 -4.64 0.94 22.78
N GLY A 412 -4.93 1.68 21.71
CA GLY A 412 -5.90 1.27 20.71
C GLY A 412 -7.33 1.66 21.08
N ILE A 413 -8.29 0.77 20.89
CA ILE A 413 -9.68 0.96 21.31
C ILE A 413 -10.05 0.02 22.44
N PHE A 414 -10.98 0.44 23.28
CA PHE A 414 -11.56 -0.38 24.32
C PHE A 414 -13.05 -0.55 24.08
N LYS A 415 -13.56 -1.77 24.33
CA LYS A 415 -14.99 -2.07 24.37
C LYS A 415 -15.41 -2.30 25.82
N TYR A 416 -16.46 -1.62 26.26
CA TYR A 416 -17.04 -1.86 27.59
C TYR A 416 -17.80 -3.18 27.64
N GLN A 417 -17.49 -4.01 28.62
CA GLN A 417 -18.13 -5.30 28.87
C GLN A 417 -19.09 -5.18 30.06
N GLU A 418 -20.35 -4.91 29.77
CA GLU A 418 -21.34 -4.58 30.78
C GLU A 418 -21.54 -5.66 31.86
N LYS A 419 -21.53 -6.95 31.47
CA LYS A 419 -21.75 -8.05 32.43
C LYS A 419 -20.66 -8.18 33.49
N GLN A 420 -19.43 -7.83 33.15
CA GLN A 420 -18.24 -7.92 33.99
C GLN A 420 -17.87 -6.56 34.60
N ASP A 421 -18.49 -5.45 34.15
CA ASP A 421 -18.10 -4.08 34.46
C ASP A 421 -16.60 -3.80 34.20
N THR A 422 -16.09 -4.30 33.07
CA THR A 422 -14.69 -4.23 32.66
C THR A 422 -14.53 -3.72 31.22
N PHE A 423 -13.28 -3.54 30.77
CA PHE A 423 -12.96 -3.09 29.42
C PHE A 423 -12.08 -4.12 28.72
N LYS A 424 -12.43 -4.45 27.48
CA LYS A 424 -11.61 -5.27 26.58
C LYS A 424 -10.89 -4.37 25.59
N SER A 425 -9.56 -4.50 25.51
CA SER A 425 -8.73 -3.69 24.61
C SER A 425 -8.47 -4.39 23.28
N TYR A 426 -8.36 -3.60 22.23
CA TYR A 426 -7.95 -4.02 20.90
C TYR A 426 -6.86 -3.05 20.40
N GLY A 427 -5.67 -3.57 20.15
CA GLY A 427 -4.52 -2.77 19.78
C GLY A 427 -3.39 -3.58 19.16
N THR A 428 -2.18 -3.03 19.15
CA THR A 428 -1.01 -3.73 18.61
C THR A 428 -0.55 -4.89 19.48
N THR A 429 -0.81 -4.83 20.79
CA THR A 429 -0.39 -5.86 21.77
C THR A 429 -1.06 -7.22 21.51
N ASN A 430 -2.30 -7.22 21.08
CA ASN A 430 -3.05 -8.42 20.71
C ASN A 430 -3.16 -8.63 19.19
N GLY A 431 -2.44 -7.83 18.39
CA GLY A 431 -2.38 -7.95 16.94
C GLY A 431 -3.66 -7.58 16.20
N VAL A 432 -4.65 -6.96 16.90
CA VAL A 432 -5.95 -6.66 16.29
C VAL A 432 -5.90 -5.37 15.48
N LEU A 433 -5.30 -4.30 16.01
CA LEU A 433 -5.14 -3.04 15.28
C LEU A 433 -3.66 -2.77 14.98
N PRO A 434 -3.34 -2.12 13.85
CA PRO A 434 -1.97 -1.83 13.46
C PRO A 434 -1.35 -0.66 14.24
N SER A 435 -2.14 0.09 15.02
CA SER A 435 -1.70 1.24 15.84
C SER A 435 -2.45 1.31 17.15
N ASN A 436 -1.73 1.73 18.21
CA ASN A 436 -2.31 2.03 19.52
C ASN A 436 -2.80 3.49 19.65
N TYR A 437 -2.52 4.34 18.65
CA TYR A 437 -3.00 5.72 18.60
C TYR A 437 -4.28 5.76 17.78
N CYS A 438 -5.44 5.61 18.44
CA CYS A 438 -6.76 5.64 17.80
C CYS A 438 -7.47 6.95 18.12
N TYR A 439 -8.01 7.59 17.07
CA TYR A 439 -8.59 8.92 17.16
C TYR A 439 -10.12 8.91 17.12
N TYR A 440 -10.71 8.11 16.24
CA TYR A 440 -12.14 8.14 16.01
C TYR A 440 -12.69 6.76 15.61
N ILE A 441 -13.97 6.52 15.92
CA ILE A 441 -14.70 5.31 15.52
C ILE A 441 -16.05 5.74 14.96
N CYS A 442 -16.49 5.12 13.87
CA CYS A 442 -17.88 5.24 13.39
C CYS A 442 -18.36 3.92 12.76
N GLU A 443 -19.67 3.82 12.49
CA GLU A 443 -20.26 2.69 11.78
C GLU A 443 -19.75 2.63 10.33
N SER A 444 -19.47 1.42 9.85
CA SER A 444 -19.23 1.12 8.45
C SER A 444 -20.54 0.85 7.70
N ALA A 445 -20.55 1.02 6.37
CA ALA A 445 -21.61 0.50 5.52
C ALA A 445 -21.67 -1.03 5.49
N ARG A 446 -20.56 -1.67 5.83
CA ARG A 446 -20.44 -3.12 5.89
C ARG A 446 -21.01 -3.63 7.21
N ASP A 447 -21.87 -4.65 7.11
CA ASP A 447 -22.50 -5.25 8.28
C ASP A 447 -21.47 -5.72 9.32
N ASN A 448 -21.78 -5.48 10.60
CA ASN A 448 -20.95 -5.85 11.75
C ASN A 448 -19.56 -5.20 11.81
N CYS A 449 -19.27 -4.20 10.97
CA CYS A 449 -17.97 -3.55 10.92
C CYS A 449 -18.00 -2.12 11.45
N LEU A 450 -16.89 -1.71 12.05
CA LEU A 450 -16.59 -0.34 12.44
C LEU A 450 -15.42 0.19 11.63
N LEU A 451 -15.46 1.48 11.32
CA LEU A 451 -14.32 2.22 10.80
C LEU A 451 -13.54 2.81 11.96
N VAL A 452 -12.27 2.48 12.08
CA VAL A 452 -11.37 2.95 13.15
C VAL A 452 -10.27 3.79 12.53
N LEU A 453 -10.27 5.09 12.82
CA LEU A 453 -9.23 6.03 12.43
C LEU A 453 -8.07 5.98 13.42
N HIS A 454 -6.86 5.72 12.95
CA HIS A 454 -5.67 5.57 13.79
C HIS A 454 -4.40 6.13 13.14
N GLY A 455 -3.29 6.19 13.87
CA GLY A 455 -2.04 6.80 13.44
C GLY A 455 -1.37 6.20 12.19
N LYS A 456 -1.83 5.04 11.71
CA LYS A 456 -1.37 4.42 10.46
C LYS A 456 -2.40 4.49 9.32
N GLY A 457 -3.60 5.03 9.57
CA GLY A 457 -4.66 5.15 8.57
C GLY A 457 -6.05 4.82 9.09
N LEU A 458 -6.88 4.21 8.25
CA LEU A 458 -8.23 3.79 8.56
C LEU A 458 -8.32 2.26 8.47
N SER A 459 -8.82 1.62 9.53
CA SER A 459 -9.04 0.16 9.56
C SER A 459 -10.53 -0.16 9.59
N ILE A 460 -10.88 -1.28 8.96
CA ILE A 460 -12.19 -1.92 9.06
C ILE A 460 -12.10 -3.00 10.12
N PHE A 461 -12.79 -2.80 11.23
CA PHE A 461 -12.81 -3.71 12.36
C PHE A 461 -14.10 -4.52 12.39
N ASP A 462 -14.02 -5.85 12.23
CA ASP A 462 -15.14 -6.78 12.37
C ASP A 462 -15.41 -7.04 13.86
N ARG A 463 -16.57 -6.64 14.33
CA ARG A 463 -16.98 -6.74 15.77
C ARG A 463 -17.24 -8.17 16.22
N GLU A 464 -17.64 -9.08 15.32
CA GLU A 464 -17.95 -10.48 15.66
C GLU A 464 -16.70 -11.35 15.71
N LYS A 465 -15.84 -11.19 14.70
CA LYS A 465 -14.55 -11.91 14.65
C LYS A 465 -13.48 -11.25 15.52
N GLU A 466 -13.71 -10.01 15.93
CA GLU A 466 -12.79 -9.17 16.71
C GLU A 466 -11.40 -9.03 16.04
N VAL A 467 -11.39 -8.87 14.73
CA VAL A 467 -10.18 -8.71 13.92
C VAL A 467 -10.29 -7.51 12.99
N THR A 468 -9.16 -6.96 12.62
CA THR A 468 -9.08 -6.00 11.53
C THR A 468 -9.07 -6.76 10.20
N GLU A 469 -10.07 -6.54 9.36
CA GLU A 469 -10.13 -7.19 8.04
C GLU A 469 -9.19 -6.51 7.04
N GLU A 470 -9.15 -5.17 7.05
CA GLU A 470 -8.36 -4.37 6.13
C GLU A 470 -7.89 -3.08 6.80
N THR A 471 -6.72 -2.59 6.39
CA THR A 471 -6.17 -1.31 6.81
C THR A 471 -5.77 -0.50 5.59
N TYR A 472 -6.33 0.70 5.47
CA TYR A 472 -5.99 1.67 4.43
C TYR A 472 -4.98 2.65 4.99
N HIS A 473 -3.78 2.60 4.45
CA HIS A 473 -2.72 3.55 4.79
C HIS A 473 -3.03 4.87 4.09
N LEU A 474 -3.66 5.79 4.80
CA LEU A 474 -3.91 7.12 4.30
C LEU A 474 -2.57 7.87 4.18
N PHE A 475 -2.38 8.52 3.04
CA PHE A 475 -1.13 9.15 2.59
C PHE A 475 -0.39 9.95 3.69
N ARG A 476 0.76 9.47 4.10
CA ARG A 476 1.59 10.04 5.18
C ARG A 476 2.09 11.47 4.93
N GLN A 477 2.13 11.92 3.69
CA GLN A 477 2.70 13.23 3.33
C GLN A 477 1.69 14.38 3.41
N THR A 478 0.39 14.09 3.48
CA THR A 478 -0.68 15.09 3.50
C THR A 478 -1.43 15.16 4.82
N TYR A 479 -1.27 14.18 5.71
CA TYR A 479 -2.10 14.04 6.90
C TYR A 479 -1.25 13.83 8.16
N ASN A 480 -1.09 14.87 8.95
CA ASN A 480 -1.22 14.63 10.36
C ASN A 480 -2.71 14.40 10.59
N LEU A 481 -3.09 13.14 10.75
CA LEU A 481 -4.46 12.73 10.91
C LEU A 481 -5.11 13.54 12.02
N GLY A 482 -6.22 14.15 11.70
CA GLY A 482 -6.97 14.95 12.64
C GLY A 482 -7.86 14.11 13.54
N SER A 483 -8.60 14.79 14.34
CA SER A 483 -9.35 14.22 15.43
C SER A 483 -10.76 13.75 15.07
N ALA A 484 -11.19 13.80 13.79
CA ALA A 484 -12.57 13.48 13.44
C ALA A 484 -12.68 12.67 12.13
N LEU A 485 -13.63 11.75 12.15
CA LEU A 485 -14.08 10.92 11.05
C LEU A 485 -15.60 11.08 10.97
N TYR A 486 -16.10 11.37 9.79
CA TYR A 486 -17.54 11.48 9.56
C TYR A 486 -17.94 10.65 8.33
N ARG A 487 -19.01 9.89 8.47
CA ARG A 487 -19.62 9.14 7.37
C ARG A 487 -20.98 9.74 7.04
N SER A 488 -21.12 10.26 5.79
CA SER A 488 -22.39 10.81 5.32
C SER A 488 -23.41 9.70 5.03
N LYS A 489 -24.68 10.10 4.90
CA LYS A 489 -25.78 9.20 4.52
C LYS A 489 -25.56 8.56 3.15
N ASN A 490 -24.86 9.23 2.25
CA ASN A 490 -24.52 8.76 0.90
C ASN A 490 -23.26 7.88 0.87
N GLY A 491 -22.72 7.50 2.04
CA GLY A 491 -21.54 6.62 2.15
C GLY A 491 -20.21 7.30 1.82
N ILE A 492 -20.18 8.64 1.80
CA ILE A 492 -18.93 9.39 1.68
C ILE A 492 -18.29 9.47 3.06
N ILE A 493 -17.03 9.11 3.14
CA ILE A 493 -16.18 9.25 4.33
C ILE A 493 -15.43 10.56 4.25
N TYR A 494 -15.52 11.34 5.31
CA TYR A 494 -14.78 12.58 5.52
C TYR A 494 -13.78 12.37 6.66
N ILE A 495 -12.51 12.64 6.41
CA ILE A 495 -11.45 12.57 7.43
C ILE A 495 -10.84 13.95 7.61
N SER A 496 -10.89 14.45 8.82
CA SER A 496 -10.24 15.70 9.19
C SER A 496 -8.73 15.55 9.30
N GLY A 497 -7.98 16.60 8.98
CA GLY A 497 -6.54 16.66 9.11
C GLY A 497 -6.05 18.03 9.58
N THR A 498 -4.77 18.11 9.93
CA THR A 498 -4.10 19.39 10.24
C THR A 498 -3.72 20.16 8.98
N ASN A 499 -3.95 19.57 7.78
CA ASN A 499 -3.56 20.15 6.50
C ASN A 499 -4.71 20.18 5.48
N GLY A 500 -5.93 19.87 5.91
CA GLY A 500 -7.12 19.87 5.07
C GLY A 500 -8.11 18.75 5.39
N LEU A 501 -9.00 18.49 4.45
CA LEU A 501 -10.09 17.53 4.51
C LEU A 501 -9.92 16.48 3.41
N ALA A 502 -9.93 15.20 3.77
CA ALA A 502 -10.03 14.09 2.83
C ALA A 502 -11.48 13.63 2.70
N MET A 503 -11.88 13.31 1.48
CA MET A 503 -13.19 12.75 1.16
C MET A 503 -13.02 11.56 0.21
N PHE A 504 -13.77 10.48 0.44
CA PHE A 504 -13.80 9.33 -0.46
C PHE A 504 -15.06 8.49 -0.25
N GLN A 505 -15.45 7.76 -1.27
CA GLN A 505 -16.56 6.80 -1.18
C GLN A 505 -16.10 5.58 -0.37
N GLU A 506 -16.87 5.22 0.67
CA GLU A 506 -16.55 4.01 1.46
C GLU A 506 -16.49 2.75 0.59
N ARG A 507 -17.37 2.64 -0.41
CA ARG A 507 -17.42 1.51 -1.35
C ARG A 507 -16.09 1.28 -2.10
N SER A 508 -15.33 2.34 -2.38
CA SER A 508 -14.05 2.24 -3.07
C SER A 508 -13.00 1.43 -2.30
N PHE A 509 -13.15 1.29 -0.98
CA PHE A 509 -12.30 0.41 -0.18
C PHE A 509 -12.53 -1.08 -0.43
N TYR A 510 -13.75 -1.46 -0.77
CA TYR A 510 -14.11 -2.88 -0.94
C TYR A 510 -13.94 -3.36 -2.38
N GLU A 511 -14.01 -2.46 -3.35
CA GLU A 511 -14.04 -2.75 -4.78
C GLU A 511 -12.68 -2.59 -5.48
N SER A 512 -11.67 -2.05 -4.81
CA SER A 512 -10.34 -1.83 -5.38
C SER A 512 -9.59 -3.15 -5.57
N GLN A 513 -9.94 -3.89 -6.62
CA GLN A 513 -9.15 -5.01 -7.13
C GLN A 513 -7.97 -4.50 -7.95
N VAL A 514 -6.98 -3.95 -7.29
CA VAL A 514 -5.73 -3.62 -7.96
C VAL A 514 -4.96 -4.91 -8.21
N LYS A 515 -4.96 -5.38 -9.44
CA LYS A 515 -4.01 -6.40 -9.85
C LYS A 515 -2.61 -5.81 -9.72
N SER A 516 -1.86 -6.32 -8.76
CA SER A 516 -0.45 -5.97 -8.62
C SER A 516 0.32 -6.72 -9.70
N PHE A 517 0.85 -5.98 -10.68
CA PHE A 517 1.73 -6.56 -11.71
C PHE A 517 3.16 -6.54 -11.16
N LEU A 518 3.64 -7.72 -10.78
CA LEU A 518 5.03 -7.95 -10.41
C LEU A 518 5.78 -8.48 -11.63
N ASN A 519 7.02 -8.05 -11.81
CA ASN A 519 7.96 -8.63 -12.76
C ASN A 519 9.34 -8.68 -12.14
N PHE A 520 10.15 -9.68 -12.52
CA PHE A 520 11.58 -9.65 -12.24
C PHE A 520 12.24 -8.62 -13.15
N ASP A 521 13.07 -7.76 -12.57
CA ASP A 521 13.68 -6.62 -13.28
C ASP A 521 15.16 -6.87 -13.55
N LYS A 522 15.96 -7.11 -12.50
CA LYS A 522 17.40 -7.28 -12.61
C LYS A 522 17.92 -8.51 -11.87
N LEU A 523 18.99 -9.07 -12.41
CA LEU A 523 19.76 -10.16 -11.81
C LEU A 523 21.16 -9.66 -11.48
N PHE A 524 21.63 -9.95 -10.28
CA PHE A 524 23.01 -9.67 -9.87
C PHE A 524 23.67 -10.96 -9.38
N ILE A 525 24.92 -11.15 -9.81
CA ILE A 525 25.78 -12.22 -9.31
C ILE A 525 26.98 -11.56 -8.62
N PHE A 526 27.19 -11.81 -7.33
CA PHE A 526 28.19 -11.12 -6.50
C PHE A 526 28.13 -9.59 -6.57
N ASN A 527 26.93 -9.01 -6.67
CA ASN A 527 26.62 -7.58 -6.86
C ASN A 527 26.91 -7.01 -8.26
N ASP A 528 27.42 -7.81 -9.20
CA ASP A 528 27.55 -7.39 -10.59
C ASP A 528 26.24 -7.61 -11.34
N GLU A 529 25.71 -6.58 -11.99
CA GLU A 529 24.48 -6.65 -12.78
C GLU A 529 24.71 -7.49 -14.04
N ILE A 530 23.84 -8.48 -14.27
CA ILE A 530 23.87 -9.35 -15.45
C ILE A 530 22.91 -8.79 -16.50
N ALA A 531 23.46 -8.36 -17.64
CA ALA A 531 22.68 -7.83 -18.74
C ALA A 531 22.42 -8.90 -19.83
N PRO A 532 21.32 -8.79 -20.58
CA PRO A 532 21.06 -9.69 -21.71
C PRO A 532 22.18 -9.62 -22.77
N GLY A 533 22.76 -10.79 -23.10
CA GLY A 533 23.82 -10.90 -24.11
C GLY A 533 25.19 -10.44 -23.65
N ASP A 534 25.45 -10.29 -22.37
CA ASP A 534 26.77 -10.01 -21.81
C ASP A 534 27.69 -11.22 -21.89
N GLU A 535 28.98 -11.04 -21.51
CA GLU A 535 30.02 -12.10 -21.58
C GLU A 535 29.69 -13.29 -20.63
N SER A 536 28.81 -13.11 -19.64
CA SER A 536 28.43 -14.21 -18.73
C SER A 536 27.59 -15.29 -19.41
N GLY A 537 26.83 -14.91 -20.45
CA GLY A 537 25.91 -15.79 -21.17
C GLY A 537 24.76 -16.33 -20.35
N ILE A 538 24.49 -15.75 -19.12
CA ILE A 538 23.43 -16.21 -18.23
C ILE A 538 22.06 -15.79 -18.75
N LEU A 539 21.93 -14.55 -19.23
CA LEU A 539 20.69 -14.01 -19.78
C LEU A 539 20.80 -13.82 -21.29
N THR A 540 19.88 -14.44 -22.04
CA THR A 540 19.72 -14.21 -23.49
C THR A 540 18.71 -13.12 -23.80
N GLU A 541 17.70 -12.94 -22.90
CA GLU A 541 16.65 -11.93 -22.96
C GLU A 541 16.54 -11.21 -21.62
N ILE A 542 15.70 -10.17 -21.53
CA ILE A 542 15.42 -9.47 -20.28
C ILE A 542 14.84 -10.43 -19.23
N LEU A 543 15.21 -10.24 -17.96
CA LEU A 543 14.82 -11.15 -16.86
C LEU A 543 13.30 -11.34 -16.77
N ALA A 544 12.51 -10.31 -17.07
CA ALA A 544 11.04 -10.38 -17.09
C ALA A 544 10.45 -11.40 -18.08
N LYS A 545 11.21 -11.83 -19.09
CA LYS A 545 10.83 -12.86 -20.08
C LYS A 545 11.54 -14.19 -19.87
N THR A 546 12.48 -14.25 -18.96
CA THR A 546 13.30 -15.44 -18.68
C THR A 546 12.62 -16.25 -17.57
N SER A 547 12.35 -17.52 -17.83
CA SER A 547 11.79 -18.46 -16.84
C SER A 547 12.87 -19.23 -16.09
N ASP A 548 14.04 -19.45 -16.73
CA ASP A 548 15.07 -20.34 -16.22
C ASP A 548 16.45 -19.68 -16.35
N ILE A 549 17.22 -19.66 -15.26
CA ILE A 549 18.61 -19.21 -15.24
C ILE A 549 19.54 -20.35 -14.83
N PHE A 550 20.69 -20.47 -15.50
CA PHE A 550 21.67 -21.51 -15.27
C PHE A 550 22.95 -20.89 -14.72
N LEU A 551 23.34 -21.31 -13.53
CA LEU A 551 24.50 -20.81 -12.81
C LEU A 551 25.53 -21.92 -12.59
N SER A 552 26.81 -21.57 -12.64
CA SER A 552 27.87 -22.44 -12.19
C SER A 552 27.94 -22.47 -10.65
N TYR A 553 28.56 -23.49 -10.08
CA TYR A 553 28.76 -23.60 -8.64
C TYR A 553 29.54 -22.43 -8.02
N GLN A 554 30.27 -21.67 -8.80
CA GLN A 554 30.99 -20.46 -8.37
C GLN A 554 30.09 -19.23 -8.32
N GLN A 555 28.96 -19.23 -9.04
CA GLN A 555 27.99 -18.13 -9.13
C GLN A 555 26.85 -18.31 -8.12
N ASN A 556 27.18 -18.59 -6.88
CA ASN A 556 26.25 -19.02 -5.84
C ASN A 556 25.75 -17.89 -4.94
N ASN A 557 26.08 -16.64 -5.25
CA ASN A 557 25.58 -15.44 -4.58
C ASN A 557 24.70 -14.68 -5.58
N VAL A 558 23.37 -14.81 -5.37
CA VAL A 558 22.36 -14.37 -6.35
C VAL A 558 21.47 -13.32 -5.69
N THR A 559 21.37 -12.15 -6.30
CA THR A 559 20.41 -11.13 -5.95
C THR A 559 19.45 -10.91 -7.11
N VAL A 560 18.17 -10.98 -6.84
CA VAL A 560 17.11 -10.73 -7.82
C VAL A 560 16.35 -9.47 -7.39
N GLU A 561 16.30 -8.49 -8.27
CA GLU A 561 15.45 -7.32 -8.13
C GLU A 561 14.15 -7.55 -8.89
N PHE A 562 13.03 -7.19 -8.25
CA PHE A 562 11.72 -7.23 -8.86
C PHE A 562 11.06 -5.87 -8.80
N ALA A 563 10.25 -5.54 -9.79
CA ALA A 563 9.54 -4.28 -9.90
C ALA A 563 8.04 -4.50 -9.85
N THR A 564 7.35 -3.55 -9.26
CA THR A 564 5.89 -3.46 -9.34
C THR A 564 5.51 -2.19 -10.08
N PHE A 565 4.60 -2.29 -11.03
CA PHE A 565 4.15 -1.17 -11.85
C PHE A 565 2.94 -0.44 -11.24
N ASN A 566 2.61 -0.70 -9.96
CA ASN A 566 1.57 0.03 -9.27
C ASN A 566 2.09 1.39 -8.79
N TYR A 567 1.92 2.45 -9.59
CA TYR A 567 2.41 3.80 -9.30
C TYR A 567 1.52 4.57 -8.30
N ASN A 568 0.36 4.03 -7.94
CA ASN A 568 -0.64 4.70 -7.10
C ASN A 568 -0.68 4.18 -5.65
N SER A 569 0.16 3.22 -5.27
CA SER A 569 0.21 2.71 -3.90
C SER A 569 1.31 3.40 -3.10
N ASP A 570 1.01 3.65 -1.82
CA ASP A 570 1.96 4.21 -0.86
C ASP A 570 3.25 3.39 -0.73
N ARG A 571 4.33 4.06 -0.37
CA ARG A 571 5.71 3.53 -0.28
C ARG A 571 5.94 2.37 0.69
N ASN A 572 4.95 1.89 1.42
CA ASN A 572 5.05 0.75 2.33
C ASN A 572 4.43 -0.51 1.71
N ARG A 573 4.89 -0.89 0.52
CA ARG A 573 4.49 -2.16 -0.07
C ARG A 573 5.12 -3.31 0.69
N LEU A 574 4.34 -4.30 1.02
CA LEU A 574 4.81 -5.54 1.59
C LEU A 574 4.75 -6.64 0.54
N PHE A 575 5.84 -7.36 0.42
CA PHE A 575 5.98 -8.51 -0.44
C PHE A 575 6.32 -9.73 0.39
N GLU A 576 6.00 -10.88 -0.12
CA GLU A 576 6.49 -12.15 0.40
C GLU A 576 7.27 -12.87 -0.68
N TYR A 577 8.38 -13.46 -0.28
CA TYR A 577 9.19 -14.29 -1.15
C TYR A 577 9.52 -15.63 -0.51
N TYR A 578 9.76 -16.62 -1.37
CA TYR A 578 10.04 -17.98 -0.97
C TYR A 578 10.89 -18.66 -2.05
N LEU A 579 12.03 -19.20 -1.69
CA LEU A 579 12.87 -20.00 -2.58
C LEU A 579 12.59 -21.50 -2.32
N ASP A 580 11.82 -22.11 -3.21
CA ASP A 580 11.51 -23.53 -3.16
C ASP A 580 12.79 -24.34 -3.31
N GLY A 581 12.98 -25.34 -2.45
CA GLY A 581 14.23 -26.09 -2.34
C GLY A 581 15.26 -25.54 -1.35
N PHE A 582 15.05 -24.32 -0.81
CA PHE A 582 15.96 -23.70 0.16
C PHE A 582 15.26 -23.17 1.41
N ASP A 583 14.20 -22.39 1.25
CA ASP A 583 13.45 -21.78 2.36
C ASP A 583 12.44 -22.77 2.97
N LYS A 584 12.16 -22.60 4.25
CA LYS A 584 11.13 -23.39 4.97
C LYS A 584 9.81 -22.64 5.09
N VAL A 585 9.82 -21.32 5.07
CA VAL A 585 8.66 -20.42 5.25
C VAL A 585 8.78 -19.21 4.34
N TRP A 586 7.64 -18.58 4.02
CA TRP A 586 7.60 -17.32 3.33
C TRP A 586 8.20 -16.20 4.18
N THR A 587 9.04 -15.37 3.59
CA THR A 587 9.69 -14.24 4.25
C THR A 587 9.07 -12.94 3.75
N GLN A 588 8.71 -12.03 4.67
CA GLN A 588 8.16 -10.72 4.34
C GLN A 588 9.27 -9.69 4.16
N THR A 589 9.10 -8.82 3.17
CA THR A 589 10.00 -7.71 2.88
C THR A 589 9.23 -6.47 2.40
N SER A 590 9.75 -5.29 2.71
CA SER A 590 9.32 -4.02 2.11
C SER A 590 10.26 -3.56 0.99
N GLY A 591 11.38 -4.27 0.78
CA GLY A 591 12.33 -4.02 -0.30
C GLY A 591 11.94 -4.75 -1.57
N THR A 592 12.50 -4.30 -2.70
CA THR A 592 12.31 -4.89 -4.03
C THR A 592 13.45 -5.82 -4.44
N THR A 593 14.36 -6.15 -3.53
CA THR A 593 15.52 -7.02 -3.77
C THR A 593 15.50 -8.20 -2.82
N VAL A 594 15.82 -9.38 -3.37
CA VAL A 594 15.97 -10.62 -2.61
C VAL A 594 17.34 -11.18 -2.88
N THR A 595 18.14 -11.45 -1.83
CA THR A 595 19.51 -11.94 -1.93
C THR A 595 19.64 -13.29 -1.26
N TYR A 596 20.20 -14.26 -1.99
CA TYR A 596 20.59 -15.56 -1.48
C TYR A 596 22.10 -15.71 -1.62
N THR A 597 22.76 -16.00 -0.51
CA THR A 597 24.21 -16.20 -0.47
C THR A 597 24.55 -17.67 -0.32
N ASN A 598 25.59 -18.10 -1.03
CA ASN A 598 26.12 -19.46 -0.92
C ASN A 598 25.08 -20.57 -1.21
N LEU A 599 24.30 -20.40 -2.30
CA LEU A 599 23.35 -21.43 -2.76
C LEU A 599 24.08 -22.73 -3.08
N PRO A 600 23.73 -23.86 -2.47
CA PRO A 600 24.26 -25.17 -2.86
C PRO A 600 23.90 -25.55 -4.29
N PRO A 601 24.63 -26.47 -4.93
CA PRO A 601 24.21 -27.05 -6.21
C PRO A 601 22.82 -27.69 -6.07
N GLY A 602 21.92 -27.36 -6.98
CA GLY A 602 20.52 -27.83 -6.97
C GLY A 602 19.61 -27.00 -7.85
N ASP A 603 18.36 -27.40 -7.88
CA ASP A 603 17.29 -26.74 -8.61
C ASP A 603 16.37 -26.01 -7.64
N TYR A 604 16.13 -24.73 -7.88
CA TYR A 604 15.35 -23.85 -7.02
C TYR A 604 14.30 -23.09 -7.84
N THR A 605 13.20 -22.72 -7.18
CA THR A 605 12.21 -21.82 -7.79
C THR A 605 11.96 -20.64 -6.84
N LEU A 606 12.41 -19.44 -7.24
CA LEU A 606 12.10 -18.21 -6.52
C LEU A 606 10.67 -17.80 -6.84
N LYS A 607 9.86 -17.66 -5.80
CA LYS A 607 8.47 -17.20 -5.86
C LYS A 607 8.36 -15.87 -5.11
N VAL A 608 7.81 -14.85 -5.77
CA VAL A 608 7.56 -13.53 -5.17
C VAL A 608 6.12 -13.16 -5.38
N ARG A 609 5.46 -12.66 -4.33
CA ARG A 609 4.07 -12.19 -4.40
C ARG A 609 3.86 -10.89 -3.63
N SER A 610 2.87 -10.10 -4.03
CA SER A 610 2.46 -8.89 -3.33
C SER A 610 1.46 -9.23 -2.22
N MET A 611 1.51 -8.51 -1.10
CA MET A 611 0.52 -8.59 -0.02
C MET A 611 -0.56 -7.50 -0.13
N GLU A 612 -0.63 -6.77 -1.23
CA GLU A 612 -1.55 -5.63 -1.38
C GLU A 612 -3.03 -6.03 -1.29
N ASN A 613 -3.39 -7.24 -1.74
CA ASN A 613 -4.75 -7.78 -1.57
C ASN A 613 -4.74 -9.32 -1.47
N LYS A 614 -5.89 -9.91 -1.07
CA LYS A 614 -6.03 -11.38 -0.92
C LYS A 614 -5.92 -12.15 -2.25
N GLU A 615 -6.25 -11.54 -3.37
CA GLU A 615 -6.14 -12.17 -4.70
C GLU A 615 -4.70 -12.19 -5.19
N SER A 616 -3.93 -11.15 -4.95
CA SER A 616 -2.50 -11.11 -5.30
C SER A 616 -1.65 -12.14 -4.55
N LEU A 617 -2.15 -12.67 -3.42
CA LEU A 617 -1.51 -13.79 -2.73
C LEU A 617 -1.52 -15.10 -3.53
N LYS A 618 -2.40 -15.24 -4.54
CA LYS A 618 -2.47 -16.41 -5.43
C LYS A 618 -1.54 -16.28 -6.64
N ASP A 619 -1.18 -15.06 -7.02
CA ASP A 619 -0.43 -14.76 -8.24
C ASP A 619 1.04 -14.46 -7.92
N ALA A 620 1.80 -15.52 -7.57
CA ALA A 620 3.23 -15.40 -7.41
C ALA A 620 3.95 -15.45 -8.77
N ILE A 621 4.87 -14.53 -9.01
CA ILE A 621 5.82 -14.66 -10.12
C ILE A 621 6.90 -15.67 -9.74
N CYS A 622 7.36 -16.47 -10.72
CA CYS A 622 8.30 -17.56 -10.51
C CYS A 622 9.52 -17.41 -11.41
N LEU A 623 10.69 -17.70 -10.85
CA LEU A 623 11.98 -17.78 -11.59
C LEU A 623 12.71 -19.04 -11.15
N ASN A 624 13.02 -19.92 -12.09
CA ASN A 624 13.78 -21.13 -11.82
C ASN A 624 15.28 -20.82 -11.85
N ILE A 625 16.00 -21.33 -10.85
CA ILE A 625 17.44 -21.10 -10.67
C ILE A 625 18.11 -22.46 -10.58
N HIS A 626 18.95 -22.80 -11.57
CA HIS A 626 19.67 -24.05 -11.66
C HIS A 626 21.15 -23.81 -11.32
N VAL A 627 21.62 -24.32 -10.19
CA VAL A 627 23.01 -24.21 -9.78
C VAL A 627 23.72 -25.53 -10.06
N SER A 628 24.66 -25.53 -11.02
CA SER A 628 25.40 -26.74 -11.43
C SER A 628 26.33 -27.23 -10.34
N ALA A 629 26.48 -28.54 -10.23
CA ALA A 629 27.47 -29.12 -9.35
C ALA A 629 28.91 -28.91 -9.88
N PRO A 630 29.92 -28.71 -9.00
CA PRO A 630 31.32 -28.68 -9.43
C PRO A 630 31.71 -29.98 -10.08
N PHE A 631 32.64 -29.92 -11.05
CA PHE A 631 33.05 -31.09 -11.86
C PHE A 631 33.48 -32.29 -10.99
N TYR A 632 34.07 -32.02 -9.81
CA TYR A 632 34.54 -33.06 -8.89
C TYR A 632 33.40 -33.69 -8.04
N ALA A 633 32.20 -33.12 -8.02
CA ALA A 633 31.00 -33.60 -7.30
C ALA A 633 29.91 -34.14 -8.25
N THR A 634 30.24 -34.36 -9.53
CA THR A 634 29.33 -34.96 -10.50
C THR A 634 29.28 -36.50 -10.35
N ILE A 635 28.22 -37.14 -10.82
CA ILE A 635 28.07 -38.60 -10.84
C ILE A 635 29.27 -39.25 -11.53
N TRP A 636 29.75 -38.63 -12.64
CA TRP A 636 30.91 -39.13 -13.36
C TRP A 636 32.22 -39.04 -12.58
N ALA A 637 32.39 -37.99 -11.76
CA ALA A 637 33.53 -37.87 -10.87
C ALA A 637 33.49 -38.93 -9.77
N TYR A 638 32.33 -39.18 -9.14
CA TYR A 638 32.19 -40.26 -8.16
C TYR A 638 32.47 -41.65 -8.78
N LEU A 639 31.98 -41.94 -9.97
CA LEU A 639 32.31 -43.19 -10.68
C LEU A 639 33.81 -43.28 -10.95
N PHE A 640 34.47 -42.21 -11.36
CA PHE A 640 35.91 -42.16 -11.53
C PHE A 640 36.64 -42.37 -10.20
N TYR A 641 36.20 -41.81 -9.08
CA TYR A 641 36.81 -42.05 -7.76
C TYR A 641 36.65 -43.50 -7.31
N VAL A 642 35.52 -44.11 -7.56
CA VAL A 642 35.31 -45.55 -7.29
C VAL A 642 36.24 -46.38 -8.17
N LEU A 643 36.38 -46.06 -9.44
CA LEU A 643 37.32 -46.76 -10.38
C LEU A 643 38.77 -46.63 -9.90
N CYS A 644 39.20 -45.42 -9.51
CA CYS A 644 40.55 -45.19 -8.98
C CYS A 644 40.79 -45.98 -7.68
N LEU A 645 39.80 -45.97 -6.78
CA LEU A 645 39.88 -46.69 -5.49
C LEU A 645 39.99 -48.22 -5.75
N THR A 646 39.20 -48.77 -6.66
CA THR A 646 39.27 -50.18 -7.03
C THR A 646 40.58 -50.55 -7.70
N ALA A 647 41.10 -49.70 -8.58
CA ALA A 647 42.41 -49.86 -9.20
C ALA A 647 43.55 -49.88 -8.14
N LEU A 648 43.51 -48.93 -7.19
CA LEU A 648 44.45 -48.88 -6.08
C LEU A 648 44.35 -50.10 -5.19
N MET A 649 43.14 -50.57 -4.91
CA MET A 649 42.92 -51.80 -4.15
C MET A 649 43.49 -53.04 -4.83
N VAL A 650 43.26 -53.16 -6.17
CA VAL A 650 43.83 -54.25 -6.98
C VAL A 650 45.34 -54.15 -6.99
N ALA A 651 45.92 -52.95 -7.18
CA ALA A 651 47.36 -52.75 -7.12
C ALA A 651 47.94 -53.11 -5.74
N PHE A 652 47.27 -52.72 -4.67
CA PHE A 652 47.65 -53.07 -3.30
C PHE A 652 47.62 -54.58 -3.04
N VAL A 653 46.54 -55.23 -3.48
CA VAL A 653 46.43 -56.70 -3.36
C VAL A 653 47.52 -57.38 -4.14
N ARG A 654 47.78 -56.96 -5.41
CA ARG A 654 48.90 -57.48 -6.24
C ARG A 654 50.25 -57.24 -5.60
N PHE A 655 50.47 -56.08 -5.01
CA PHE A 655 51.70 -55.77 -4.28
C PHE A 655 51.88 -56.73 -3.08
N LYS A 656 50.81 -56.88 -2.26
CA LYS A 656 50.83 -57.79 -1.10
C LYS A 656 51.03 -59.23 -1.53
N THR A 657 50.38 -59.73 -2.59
CA THR A 657 50.56 -61.08 -3.10
C THR A 657 51.96 -61.32 -3.63
N ARG A 658 52.53 -60.32 -4.38
CA ARG A 658 53.96 -60.40 -4.79
C ARG A 658 54.92 -60.43 -3.61
N GLN A 659 54.68 -59.59 -2.60
CA GLN A 659 55.49 -59.58 -1.37
C GLN A 659 55.40 -60.89 -0.59
N ALA A 660 54.21 -61.51 -0.52
CA ALA A 660 54.01 -62.80 0.10
C ALA A 660 54.68 -63.90 -0.71
N ALA A 661 54.56 -63.89 -2.05
CA ALA A 661 55.21 -64.83 -2.94
C ALA A 661 56.76 -64.78 -2.80
N LEU A 662 57.30 -63.51 -2.76
CA LEU A 662 58.74 -63.32 -2.58
C LEU A 662 59.26 -63.82 -1.23
N ARG A 663 58.46 -63.60 -0.15
CA ARG A 663 58.78 -64.13 1.20
C ARG A 663 58.76 -65.63 1.19
N SER A 664 57.73 -66.24 0.58
CA SER A 664 57.63 -67.67 0.46
C SER A 664 58.81 -68.30 -0.33
N SER A 665 59.21 -67.63 -1.46
CA SER A 665 60.35 -68.00 -2.26
C SER A 665 61.67 -67.95 -1.44
N LEU A 666 61.88 -66.83 -0.70
CA LEU A 666 63.04 -66.70 0.21
C LEU A 666 63.07 -67.70 1.32
N GLU A 667 61.93 -68.07 1.93
CA GLU A 667 61.83 -69.09 2.93
C GLU A 667 62.14 -70.52 2.33
N PHE A 668 61.67 -70.73 1.10
CA PHE A 668 61.97 -71.95 0.39
C PHE A 668 63.45 -72.08 0.07
N GLU A 669 64.10 -71.07 -0.47
CA GLU A 669 65.56 -71.01 -0.71
C GLU A 669 66.37 -71.20 0.58
N ARG A 670 65.91 -70.60 1.68
CA ARG A 670 66.56 -70.74 3.00
C ARG A 670 66.49 -72.21 3.50
N LYS A 671 65.34 -72.84 3.44
CA LYS A 671 65.12 -74.20 3.80
C LYS A 671 65.92 -75.17 2.91
N GLU A 672 66.02 -74.87 1.62
CA GLU A 672 66.82 -75.65 0.71
C GLU A 672 68.30 -75.52 1.05
N LYS A 673 68.78 -74.34 1.36
CA LYS A 673 70.17 -74.11 1.80
C LYS A 673 70.49 -74.80 3.13
N GLU A 674 69.56 -74.73 4.12
CA GLU A 674 69.70 -75.42 5.36
C GLU A 674 69.75 -76.95 5.14
N ARG A 675 68.94 -77.50 4.23
CA ARG A 675 68.95 -78.90 3.85
C ARG A 675 70.26 -79.37 3.18
N ILE A 676 70.82 -78.48 2.30
CA ILE A 676 72.12 -78.73 1.67
C ILE A 676 73.21 -78.68 2.71
N GLU A 677 73.18 -77.72 3.66
CA GLU A 677 74.14 -77.67 4.78
C GLU A 677 74.06 -78.93 5.71
N GLU A 678 72.85 -79.39 6.03
CA GLU A 678 72.69 -80.62 6.78
C GLU A 678 73.23 -81.86 6.04
N LEU A 679 72.93 -81.94 4.72
CA LEU A 679 73.50 -82.96 3.84
C LEU A 679 75.04 -82.93 3.79
N ASN A 680 75.60 -81.72 3.71
CA ASN A 680 77.05 -81.54 3.74
C ASN A 680 77.67 -81.88 5.07
N GLN A 681 77.01 -81.59 6.22
CA GLN A 681 77.44 -82.00 7.51
C GLN A 681 77.39 -83.55 7.71
N VAL A 682 76.31 -84.18 7.19
CA VAL A 682 76.20 -85.62 7.18
C VAL A 682 77.33 -86.24 6.31
N LYS A 683 77.61 -85.70 5.13
CA LYS A 683 78.75 -86.15 4.30
C LYS A 683 80.07 -85.94 5.01
N LEU A 684 80.31 -84.79 5.65
CA LEU A 684 81.50 -84.52 6.40
C LEU A 684 81.67 -85.53 7.59
N ARG A 685 80.61 -85.80 8.34
CA ARG A 685 80.62 -86.84 9.41
C ARG A 685 80.88 -88.21 8.84
N PHE A 686 80.25 -88.55 7.70
CA PHE A 686 80.52 -89.82 7.03
C PHE A 686 81.97 -89.93 6.61
N PHE A 687 82.56 -88.92 5.95
CA PHE A 687 83.96 -88.95 5.57
C PHE A 687 84.89 -88.88 6.74
N THR A 688 84.60 -88.26 7.82
CA THR A 688 85.39 -88.20 9.05
C THR A 688 85.36 -89.56 9.75
N ASN A 689 84.21 -90.20 9.81
CA ASN A 689 84.08 -91.51 10.38
C ASN A 689 84.79 -92.57 9.53
N ILE A 690 84.65 -92.55 8.17
CA ILE A 690 85.36 -93.40 7.30
C ILE A 690 86.89 -93.23 7.42
N SER A 691 87.38 -91.96 7.47
CA SER A 691 88.77 -91.69 7.70
C SER A 691 89.28 -92.21 9.02
N HIS A 692 88.47 -92.17 10.02
CA HIS A 692 88.83 -92.77 11.35
C HIS A 692 88.84 -94.31 11.26
N GLU A 693 87.85 -94.91 10.64
CA GLU A 693 87.78 -96.36 10.46
C GLU A 693 88.91 -96.92 9.55
N PHE A 694 89.31 -96.15 8.51
CA PHE A 694 90.45 -96.51 7.69
C PHE A 694 91.81 -96.30 8.39
N ARG A 695 91.96 -95.28 9.25
CA ARG A 695 93.24 -94.95 9.94
C ARG A 695 93.58 -96.02 10.93
N THR A 696 92.60 -96.59 11.63
CA THR A 696 92.78 -97.61 12.66
C THR A 696 93.37 -98.89 12.10
N PRO A 697 92.92 -99.54 10.98
CA PRO A 697 93.51 -100.70 10.38
C PRO A 697 94.87 -100.39 9.70
N LEU A 698 94.98 -99.17 9.11
CA LEU A 698 96.22 -98.78 8.50
C LEU A 698 97.39 -98.61 9.48
N THR A 699 97.09 -98.03 10.64
CA THR A 699 98.01 -97.84 11.77
C THR A 699 98.45 -99.19 12.30
N LEU A 700 97.53 -100.19 12.40
CA LEU A 700 97.86 -101.56 12.79
C LEU A 700 98.72 -102.31 11.75
N ILE A 701 98.47 -102.07 10.48
CA ILE A 701 99.29 -102.64 9.42
C ILE A 701 100.67 -102.01 9.36
N LEU A 702 100.80 -100.72 9.47
CA LEU A 702 102.06 -99.99 9.54
C LEU A 702 102.86 -100.36 10.76
N GLY A 703 102.24 -100.53 11.97
CA GLY A 703 102.88 -100.99 13.20
C GLY A 703 103.44 -102.39 13.12
N GLN A 704 102.77 -103.28 12.34
CA GLN A 704 103.28 -104.62 12.14
C GLN A 704 104.41 -104.65 11.03
N ILE A 705 104.43 -103.75 10.10
CA ILE A 705 105.52 -103.64 9.15
C ILE A 705 106.74 -103.06 9.79
N GLU A 706 106.65 -102.11 10.74
CA GLU A 706 107.77 -101.57 11.48
C GLU A 706 108.44 -102.61 12.38
N VAL A 707 107.64 -103.58 12.94
CA VAL A 707 108.16 -104.68 13.76
C VAL A 707 108.80 -105.75 12.92
N LEU A 708 108.54 -105.82 11.59
CA LEU A 708 109.18 -106.77 10.70
C LEU A 708 110.48 -106.21 9.98
N MET A 709 110.75 -104.91 10.18
CA MET A 709 111.96 -104.26 9.69
C MET A 709 113.00 -103.93 10.76
N GLN A 710 112.85 -104.41 12.00
CA GLN A 710 113.85 -104.56 12.98
C GLN A 710 114.25 -106.07 13.07
#